data_dc7a84da6ebc68d802726ffcbfda27dc
#
_entry.id   dc7a84da6ebc68d802726ffcbfda27dc
#
_cell.length_a   1.000
_cell.length_b   1.000
_cell.length_c   1.000
_cell.angle_alpha   90.00
_cell.angle_beta   90.00
_cell.angle_gamma   90.00
#
_symmetry.space_group_name_H-M   'P 1'
#
loop_
_entity.id
_entity.type
_entity.pdbx_description
1 polymer ?
#
loop_
_entity_poly.entity_id
_entity_poly.type
_entity_poly.pdbx_seq_one_letter_code
_entity_poly.pdbx_strand_id
1 'polypeptide(L)'
;MPRVHAIEDYRNFGIMAHIDAGKTTTTERILYYTGKSHKIGEVHEGAATMDWMEQEQERGITITSAATTAFWSGKRLNIIDTPGHVDFTIEVERSLRVLDGAVCVLDSNQGVEPQTETVWRQGDKYRVPRIVFANKMDKTGADFYKCMQDIVDRLGAKPIAIQLPIGSENNFKGLIDLVRMKGVIWEEEKLDAKFTDIDIPEDMVEKAKEYREKLLESAVELDDEVLAAYLDGNEPDEATLKRMIRKAVLTGAFFPVLCGSAFKNKGVQPLLDAVVDYLPSPVDVPAIKGVDEDGNEIVRLPNDKEPLALLAFKIMDDPFVGTITFCRIYSGTLLSGTGVINSTRDRKERIGRMLLMHANNREDIKEAFAGDIVALAGLKEARTGDTLCDANKPVILEKMEFPEPVIEIAIEPKSKADQEKLGVALAKLAAEDPSFRVSTDLESGQTILKGMGELHLDIKVDILRRTYKVDANIGAPQVAFRERVTKRAEVDYTHKKQTGGTGQFARVKFIVEPNEPGKGFEFESKVVGGSVPKEYIPGVEKGLNSVLGSGVVAGFPVVDVKVQLVDGAYHDVDSSALAFEIASRAAFREALQKGKSVLLEPIMKVEVVTPEDYTGSVIGDLNSRRGQIQGQDMRGNANVINAMVPLMNMFGYVNNLRSMSQGRATFTMQFDHYAEAPANVSAEVQKKFA
;
A
#
# COMPACT_ATOMS: atom_id res chain seq x y z
N MET A 1 -12.99 3.96 32.47
CA MET A 1 -14.07 4.99 32.39
C MET A 1 -15.03 4.59 31.28
N PRO A 2 -16.31 5.02 31.28
CA PRO A 2 -17.16 4.78 30.12
C PRO A 2 -16.58 5.52 28.90
N ARG A 3 -16.80 4.98 27.73
CA ARG A 3 -16.48 5.56 26.42
C ARG A 3 -17.06 6.99 26.32
N VAL A 4 -16.27 7.94 25.84
CA VAL A 4 -16.73 9.35 25.67
C VAL A 4 -17.61 9.49 24.42
N HIS A 5 -17.26 8.78 23.36
CA HIS A 5 -18.02 8.74 22.10
C HIS A 5 -18.46 7.31 21.83
N ALA A 6 -19.70 7.12 21.40
CA ALA A 6 -20.18 5.81 20.95
C ALA A 6 -19.37 5.34 19.72
N ILE A 7 -19.22 4.04 19.54
CA ILE A 7 -18.42 3.51 18.41
C ILE A 7 -19.05 3.86 17.05
N GLU A 8 -20.36 4.01 17.00
CA GLU A 8 -21.13 4.46 15.83
C GLU A 8 -20.78 5.90 15.41
N ASP A 9 -20.22 6.68 16.34
CA ASP A 9 -19.81 8.07 16.10
C ASP A 9 -18.36 8.21 15.62
N TYR A 10 -17.67 7.10 15.43
CA TYR A 10 -16.31 7.08 14.89
C TYR A 10 -16.32 7.07 13.37
N ARG A 11 -15.35 7.76 12.79
CA ARG A 11 -15.00 7.68 11.36
C ARG A 11 -13.51 7.50 11.25
N ASN A 12 -13.09 6.26 10.99
CA ASN A 12 -11.68 5.93 10.73
C ASN A 12 -11.47 5.96 9.22
N PHE A 13 -10.95 7.05 8.70
CA PHE A 13 -10.83 7.21 7.27
C PHE A 13 -9.45 7.73 6.84
N GLY A 14 -9.09 7.41 5.60
CA GLY A 14 -7.89 7.87 4.97
C GLY A 14 -8.17 8.78 3.79
N ILE A 15 -7.16 9.55 3.40
CA ILE A 15 -7.18 10.34 2.20
C ILE A 15 -6.24 9.71 1.19
N MET A 16 -6.79 9.25 0.08
CA MET A 16 -6.07 8.61 -1.02
C MET A 16 -6.09 9.50 -2.25
N ALA A 17 -4.96 9.65 -2.88
CA ALA A 17 -4.82 10.55 -4.03
C ALA A 17 -3.57 10.22 -4.85
N HIS A 18 -3.57 10.66 -6.11
CA HIS A 18 -2.35 10.80 -6.88
C HIS A 18 -1.43 11.91 -6.31
N ILE A 19 -0.14 11.85 -6.63
CA ILE A 19 0.81 12.93 -6.31
C ILE A 19 0.26 14.25 -6.88
N ASP A 20 0.40 15.31 -6.12
CA ASP A 20 -0.05 16.66 -6.48
C ASP A 20 -1.57 16.83 -6.69
N ALA A 21 -2.41 15.82 -6.44
CA ALA A 21 -3.87 16.01 -6.48
C ALA A 21 -4.42 16.93 -5.37
N GLY A 22 -3.57 17.31 -4.43
CA GLY A 22 -3.91 18.20 -3.31
C GLY A 22 -4.31 17.46 -2.04
N LYS A 23 -3.80 16.25 -1.85
CA LYS A 23 -4.03 15.43 -0.66
C LYS A 23 -3.66 16.16 0.62
N THR A 24 -2.38 16.54 0.76
CA THR A 24 -1.88 17.22 1.97
C THR A 24 -2.62 18.55 2.20
N THR A 25 -2.87 19.33 1.15
CA THR A 25 -3.65 20.56 1.26
C THR A 25 -5.06 20.28 1.80
N THR A 26 -5.72 19.23 1.31
CA THR A 26 -7.07 18.84 1.79
C THR A 26 -7.01 18.43 3.26
N THR A 27 -6.02 17.63 3.65
CA THR A 27 -5.82 17.21 5.05
C THR A 27 -5.57 18.40 5.96
N GLU A 28 -4.71 19.33 5.58
CA GLU A 28 -4.43 20.55 6.37
C GLU A 28 -5.69 21.42 6.55
N ARG A 29 -6.53 21.55 5.52
CA ARG A 29 -7.82 22.27 5.63
C ARG A 29 -8.80 21.55 6.56
N ILE A 30 -8.86 20.23 6.50
CA ILE A 30 -9.67 19.43 7.44
C ILE A 30 -9.20 19.67 8.88
N LEU A 31 -7.90 19.61 9.13
CA LEU A 31 -7.34 19.87 10.47
C LEU A 31 -7.64 21.29 10.98
N TYR A 32 -7.58 22.26 10.08
CA TYR A 32 -7.92 23.65 10.43
C TYR A 32 -9.39 23.79 10.82
N TYR A 33 -10.32 23.33 9.98
CA TYR A 33 -11.76 23.44 10.25
C TYR A 33 -12.22 22.63 11.45
N THR A 34 -11.51 21.57 11.78
CA THR A 34 -11.78 20.79 13.01
C THR A 34 -11.11 21.37 14.26
N GLY A 35 -10.44 22.51 14.16
CA GLY A 35 -9.80 23.21 15.28
C GLY A 35 -8.52 22.56 15.81
N LYS A 36 -7.91 21.63 15.05
CA LYS A 36 -6.68 20.95 15.45
C LYS A 36 -5.40 21.69 15.02
N SER A 37 -5.50 22.56 14.06
CA SER A 37 -4.42 23.48 13.66
C SER A 37 -4.89 24.92 13.73
N HIS A 38 -4.06 25.80 14.29
CA HIS A 38 -4.34 27.26 14.34
C HIS A 38 -3.69 28.01 13.17
N LYS A 39 -2.79 27.36 12.45
CA LYS A 39 -2.14 27.87 11.24
C LYS A 39 -2.19 26.76 10.19
N ILE A 40 -2.46 27.14 8.96
CA ILE A 40 -2.32 26.22 7.84
C ILE A 40 -0.86 26.12 7.46
N GLY A 41 -0.36 24.89 7.40
CA GLY A 41 0.90 24.58 6.76
C GLY A 41 0.70 24.50 5.25
N GLU A 42 1.33 25.37 4.49
CA GLU A 42 1.35 25.26 3.03
C GLU A 42 2.45 24.28 2.59
N VAL A 43 2.10 23.36 1.70
CA VAL A 43 3.02 22.30 1.20
C VAL A 43 4.24 22.93 0.53
N HIS A 44 4.04 23.99 -0.25
CA HIS A 44 5.12 24.69 -0.94
C HIS A 44 6.07 25.46 -0.01
N GLU A 45 5.65 25.73 1.22
CA GLU A 45 6.47 26.37 2.25
C GLU A 45 7.11 25.38 3.21
N GLY A 46 6.87 24.06 3.03
CA GLY A 46 7.38 22.99 3.91
C GLY A 46 6.81 23.06 5.34
N ALA A 47 5.63 23.65 5.51
CA ALA A 47 5.03 23.92 6.81
C ALA A 47 3.82 23.02 7.14
N ALA A 48 3.54 22.01 6.32
CA ALA A 48 2.40 21.10 6.50
C ALA A 48 2.54 20.27 7.78
N THR A 49 1.48 20.23 8.58
CA THR A 49 1.46 19.59 9.91
C THR A 49 1.61 18.05 9.84
N MET A 50 1.07 17.44 8.79
CA MET A 50 1.10 15.99 8.59
C MET A 50 2.38 15.51 7.91
N ASP A 51 3.08 16.37 7.16
CA ASP A 51 4.39 16.10 6.57
C ASP A 51 5.49 16.51 7.56
N TRP A 52 5.78 15.67 8.53
CA TRP A 52 6.67 15.99 9.64
C TRP A 52 8.15 15.69 9.38
N MET A 53 8.45 14.89 8.35
CA MET A 53 9.83 14.58 7.97
C MET A 53 10.42 15.70 7.11
N GLU A 54 11.71 16.03 7.32
CA GLU A 54 12.43 17.01 6.49
C GLU A 54 12.36 16.62 5.00
N GLN A 55 12.43 15.34 4.67
CA GLN A 55 12.35 14.81 3.31
C GLN A 55 10.97 15.02 2.67
N GLU A 56 9.90 14.95 3.46
CA GLU A 56 8.54 15.24 3.00
C GLU A 56 8.39 16.73 2.68
N GLN A 57 8.87 17.58 3.57
CA GLN A 57 8.80 19.04 3.43
C GLN A 57 9.63 19.55 2.25
N GLU A 58 10.87 19.05 2.10
CA GLU A 58 11.75 19.45 1.00
C GLU A 58 11.25 18.99 -0.38
N ARG A 59 10.61 17.84 -0.46
CA ARG A 59 10.14 17.25 -1.72
C ARG A 59 8.68 17.56 -2.03
N GLY A 60 7.92 18.04 -1.05
CA GLY A 60 6.49 18.33 -1.17
C GLY A 60 5.63 17.10 -1.37
N ILE A 61 6.08 15.92 -0.90
CA ILE A 61 5.37 14.64 -1.03
C ILE A 61 5.24 13.98 0.34
N THR A 62 4.12 13.32 0.59
CA THR A 62 3.94 12.48 1.78
C THR A 62 4.66 11.14 1.56
N ILE A 63 5.57 10.81 2.45
CA ILE A 63 6.38 9.58 2.43
C ILE A 63 5.82 8.57 3.41
N THR A 64 5.48 9.02 4.61
CA THR A 64 4.96 8.17 5.67
C THR A 64 3.53 8.54 6.02
N SER A 65 2.71 7.53 6.35
CA SER A 65 1.36 7.79 6.85
C SER A 65 1.42 8.44 8.24
N ALA A 66 0.61 9.46 8.46
CA ALA A 66 0.42 10.09 9.76
C ALA A 66 -1.03 9.89 10.21
N ALA A 67 -1.23 9.68 11.50
CA ALA A 67 -2.56 9.50 12.08
C ALA A 67 -2.88 10.62 13.06
N THR A 68 -4.07 11.18 12.97
CA THR A 68 -4.53 12.24 13.87
C THR A 68 -6.01 12.09 14.20
N THR A 69 -6.40 12.57 15.38
CA THR A 69 -7.78 12.58 15.83
C THR A 69 -8.36 13.99 15.79
N ALA A 70 -9.53 14.14 15.23
CA ALA A 70 -10.29 15.39 15.14
C ALA A 70 -11.76 15.16 15.46
N PHE A 71 -12.56 16.24 15.53
CA PHE A 71 -13.98 16.17 15.81
C PHE A 71 -14.76 17.07 14.86
N TRP A 72 -15.88 16.57 14.35
CA TRP A 72 -16.79 17.32 13.48
C TRP A 72 -18.23 16.87 13.69
N SER A 73 -19.15 17.81 13.84
CA SER A 73 -20.58 17.53 14.04
C SER A 73 -20.88 16.44 15.08
N GLY A 74 -20.16 16.47 16.22
CA GLY A 74 -20.31 15.49 17.31
C GLY A 74 -19.68 14.12 17.04
N LYS A 75 -19.08 13.89 15.89
CA LYS A 75 -18.40 12.64 15.53
C LYS A 75 -16.88 12.75 15.79
N ARG A 76 -16.27 11.63 16.15
CA ARG A 76 -14.83 11.49 16.27
C ARG A 76 -14.24 11.01 14.95
N LEU A 77 -13.35 11.80 14.39
CA LEU A 77 -12.66 11.53 13.14
C LEU A 77 -11.24 11.08 13.44
N ASN A 78 -10.87 9.88 13.03
CA ASN A 78 -9.49 9.42 13.03
C ASN A 78 -9.03 9.43 11.56
N ILE A 79 -8.10 10.32 11.27
CA ILE A 79 -7.64 10.60 9.91
C ILE A 79 -6.26 9.97 9.73
N ILE A 80 -6.09 9.15 8.70
CA ILE A 80 -4.80 8.61 8.29
C ILE A 80 -4.46 9.21 6.94
N ASP A 81 -3.41 10.02 6.91
CA ASP A 81 -2.86 10.53 5.67
C ASP A 81 -1.97 9.47 5.01
N THR A 82 -2.26 9.10 3.77
CA THR A 82 -1.56 8.03 3.05
C THR A 82 -0.62 8.61 1.99
N PRO A 83 0.58 8.03 1.77
CA PRO A 83 1.43 8.44 0.67
C PRO A 83 0.74 8.33 -0.68
N GLY A 84 1.10 9.21 -1.61
CA GLY A 84 0.60 9.17 -3.00
C GLY A 84 1.58 8.53 -3.98
N HIS A 85 2.83 8.28 -3.59
CA HIS A 85 3.87 7.77 -4.49
C HIS A 85 3.92 6.25 -4.53
N VAL A 86 4.11 5.68 -5.73
CA VAL A 86 4.13 4.22 -5.94
C VAL A 86 5.26 3.49 -5.21
N ASP A 87 6.38 4.15 -4.97
CA ASP A 87 7.48 3.58 -4.18
C ASP A 87 7.09 3.32 -2.72
N PHE A 88 6.01 3.96 -2.25
CA PHE A 88 5.46 3.80 -0.90
C PHE A 88 4.15 3.00 -0.88
N THR A 89 3.93 2.13 -1.86
CA THR A 89 2.74 1.28 -1.97
C THR A 89 2.40 0.56 -0.66
N ILE A 90 3.41 0.16 0.09
CA ILE A 90 3.23 -0.51 1.37
C ILE A 90 2.60 0.38 2.44
N GLU A 91 2.96 1.66 2.48
CA GLU A 91 2.34 2.61 3.41
C GLU A 91 0.86 2.83 3.09
N VAL A 92 0.53 2.84 1.79
CA VAL A 92 -0.87 2.90 1.34
C VAL A 92 -1.61 1.63 1.76
N GLU A 93 -1.04 0.45 1.53
CA GLU A 93 -1.66 -0.83 1.85
C GLU A 93 -1.88 -1.01 3.36
N ARG A 94 -0.90 -0.62 4.18
CA ARG A 94 -1.04 -0.57 5.65
C ARG A 94 -2.20 0.32 6.08
N SER A 95 -2.27 1.51 5.51
CA SER A 95 -3.31 2.48 5.84
C SER A 95 -4.69 1.95 5.44
N LEU A 96 -4.85 1.48 4.22
CA LEU A 96 -6.12 0.92 3.72
C LEU A 96 -6.60 -0.29 4.53
N ARG A 97 -5.67 -1.09 5.08
CA ARG A 97 -6.01 -2.26 5.89
C ARG A 97 -6.69 -1.90 7.20
N VAL A 98 -6.37 -0.74 7.77
CA VAL A 98 -6.88 -0.30 9.08
C VAL A 98 -7.97 0.75 8.99
N LEU A 99 -8.29 1.23 7.79
CA LEU A 99 -9.36 2.19 7.55
C LEU A 99 -10.72 1.51 7.41
N ASP A 100 -11.76 2.22 7.85
CA ASP A 100 -13.14 1.82 7.60
C ASP A 100 -13.69 2.46 6.32
N GLY A 101 -13.17 3.63 5.97
CA GLY A 101 -13.55 4.35 4.76
C GLY A 101 -12.43 5.23 4.23
N ALA A 102 -12.60 5.79 3.05
CA ALA A 102 -11.62 6.68 2.44
C ALA A 102 -12.26 7.82 1.64
N VAL A 103 -11.52 8.92 1.53
CA VAL A 103 -11.79 10.02 0.59
C VAL A 103 -10.77 9.93 -0.54
N CYS A 104 -11.25 9.71 -1.75
CA CYS A 104 -10.42 9.73 -2.95
C CYS A 104 -10.39 11.14 -3.53
N VAL A 105 -9.23 11.78 -3.50
CA VAL A 105 -9.05 13.14 -4.02
C VAL A 105 -8.51 13.08 -5.45
N LEU A 106 -9.22 13.68 -6.37
CA LEU A 106 -8.83 13.81 -7.79
C LEU A 106 -8.45 15.24 -8.12
N ASP A 107 -7.45 15.43 -8.96
CA ASP A 107 -7.19 16.73 -9.60
C ASP A 107 -8.19 16.91 -10.75
N SER A 108 -9.06 17.92 -10.66
CA SER A 108 -10.12 18.15 -11.65
C SER A 108 -9.61 18.46 -13.06
N ASN A 109 -8.35 18.87 -13.20
CA ASN A 109 -7.71 19.06 -14.49
C ASN A 109 -7.19 17.73 -15.08
N GLN A 110 -6.61 16.85 -14.24
CA GLN A 110 -5.97 15.62 -14.69
C GLN A 110 -6.94 14.43 -14.74
N GLY A 111 -7.97 14.42 -13.90
CA GLY A 111 -8.89 13.30 -13.76
C GLY A 111 -8.28 12.11 -13.01
N VAL A 112 -8.58 10.91 -13.46
CA VAL A 112 -8.01 9.68 -12.90
C VAL A 112 -6.62 9.44 -13.49
N GLU A 113 -5.64 9.32 -12.61
CA GLU A 113 -4.23 9.11 -12.94
C GLU A 113 -3.76 7.69 -12.51
N PRO A 114 -2.62 7.17 -12.98
CA PRO A 114 -2.20 5.79 -12.74
C PRO A 114 -2.10 5.40 -11.27
N GLN A 115 -1.63 6.33 -10.43
CA GLN A 115 -1.55 6.07 -9.00
C GLN A 115 -2.93 6.02 -8.37
N THR A 116 -3.88 6.83 -8.88
CA THR A 116 -5.29 6.73 -8.49
C THR A 116 -5.83 5.33 -8.79
N GLU A 117 -5.56 4.79 -9.99
CA GLU A 117 -5.96 3.43 -10.35
C GLU A 117 -5.38 2.38 -9.40
N THR A 118 -4.09 2.51 -9.06
CA THR A 118 -3.41 1.58 -8.17
C THR A 118 -4.01 1.61 -6.76
N VAL A 119 -4.15 2.80 -6.18
CA VAL A 119 -4.72 2.97 -4.84
C VAL A 119 -6.20 2.57 -4.81
N TRP A 120 -6.94 2.83 -5.89
CA TRP A 120 -8.33 2.40 -6.03
C TRP A 120 -8.48 0.89 -6.02
N ARG A 121 -7.65 0.16 -6.80
CA ARG A 121 -7.63 -1.31 -6.79
C ARG A 121 -7.27 -1.89 -5.41
N GLN A 122 -6.34 -1.26 -4.71
CA GLN A 122 -6.04 -1.64 -3.32
C GLN A 122 -7.25 -1.41 -2.41
N GLY A 123 -7.96 -0.30 -2.58
CA GLY A 123 -9.23 -0.05 -1.89
C GLY A 123 -10.29 -1.11 -2.19
N ASP A 124 -10.37 -1.61 -3.43
CA ASP A 124 -11.26 -2.70 -3.81
C ASP A 124 -10.85 -4.04 -3.17
N LYS A 125 -9.55 -4.33 -3.14
CA LYS A 125 -8.99 -5.53 -2.46
C LYS A 125 -9.45 -5.62 -1.01
N TYR A 126 -9.41 -4.51 -0.29
CA TYR A 126 -9.81 -4.43 1.12
C TYR A 126 -11.29 -4.02 1.32
N ARG A 127 -12.05 -3.87 0.23
CA ARG A 127 -13.47 -3.46 0.24
C ARG A 127 -13.72 -2.19 1.07
N VAL A 128 -12.83 -1.21 0.93
CA VAL A 128 -12.92 0.06 1.66
C VAL A 128 -13.99 0.94 1.02
N PRO A 129 -15.07 1.32 1.74
CA PRO A 129 -16.06 2.28 1.29
C PRO A 129 -15.43 3.64 1.01
N ARG A 130 -15.84 4.31 -0.08
CA ARG A 130 -15.19 5.54 -0.54
C ARG A 130 -16.18 6.59 -1.00
N ILE A 131 -15.79 7.84 -0.80
CA ILE A 131 -16.37 9.01 -1.45
C ILE A 131 -15.27 9.69 -2.28
N VAL A 132 -15.66 10.42 -3.31
CA VAL A 132 -14.71 11.08 -4.24
C VAL A 132 -14.82 12.59 -4.10
N PHE A 133 -13.68 13.26 -4.03
CA PHE A 133 -13.57 14.71 -3.99
C PHE A 133 -12.79 15.22 -5.20
N ALA A 134 -13.50 15.81 -6.16
CA ALA A 134 -12.90 16.48 -7.31
C ALA A 134 -12.36 17.85 -6.86
N ASN A 135 -11.06 17.87 -6.55
CA ASN A 135 -10.33 19.02 -6.02
C ASN A 135 -9.77 19.90 -7.13
N LYS A 136 -9.30 21.08 -6.79
CA LYS A 136 -8.67 22.03 -7.70
C LYS A 136 -9.60 22.55 -8.81
N MET A 137 -10.87 22.72 -8.50
CA MET A 137 -11.83 23.31 -9.45
C MET A 137 -11.49 24.72 -9.90
N ASP A 138 -10.58 25.40 -9.19
CA ASP A 138 -10.03 26.72 -9.52
C ASP A 138 -8.89 26.68 -10.54
N LYS A 139 -8.34 25.50 -10.86
CA LYS A 139 -7.21 25.34 -11.76
C LYS A 139 -7.64 25.42 -13.22
N THR A 140 -6.81 26.01 -14.07
CA THR A 140 -7.05 26.07 -15.54
C THR A 140 -7.17 24.65 -16.09
N GLY A 141 -8.23 24.39 -16.87
CA GLY A 141 -8.55 23.07 -17.42
C GLY A 141 -9.33 22.17 -16.47
N ALA A 142 -9.80 22.68 -15.33
CA ALA A 142 -10.61 21.89 -14.40
C ALA A 142 -11.97 21.53 -15.01
N ASP A 143 -12.29 20.23 -15.03
CA ASP A 143 -13.53 19.70 -15.56
C ASP A 143 -14.06 18.57 -14.66
N PHE A 144 -15.09 18.87 -13.88
CA PHE A 144 -15.76 17.93 -12.99
C PHE A 144 -16.38 16.75 -13.74
N TYR A 145 -16.99 17.01 -14.89
CA TYR A 145 -17.73 15.99 -15.64
C TYR A 145 -16.79 15.00 -16.32
N LYS A 146 -15.64 15.47 -16.76
CA LYS A 146 -14.55 14.61 -17.23
C LYS A 146 -14.04 13.70 -16.13
N CYS A 147 -13.86 14.21 -14.90
CA CYS A 147 -13.49 13.36 -13.76
C CYS A 147 -14.52 12.25 -13.52
N MET A 148 -15.80 12.56 -13.61
CA MET A 148 -16.87 11.57 -13.51
C MET A 148 -16.74 10.49 -14.60
N GLN A 149 -16.49 10.88 -15.85
CA GLN A 149 -16.32 9.96 -16.97
C GLN A 149 -15.06 9.09 -16.78
N ASP A 150 -13.95 9.68 -16.36
CA ASP A 150 -12.70 8.95 -16.09
C ASP A 150 -12.88 7.87 -15.01
N ILE A 151 -13.70 8.12 -14.00
CA ILE A 151 -14.02 7.11 -12.97
C ILE A 151 -14.70 5.90 -13.59
N VAL A 152 -15.62 6.12 -14.55
CA VAL A 152 -16.28 5.03 -15.29
C VAL A 152 -15.26 4.29 -16.17
N ASP A 153 -14.53 5.03 -16.99
CA ASP A 153 -13.71 4.46 -18.06
C ASP A 153 -12.44 3.77 -17.53
N ARG A 154 -11.82 4.33 -16.51
CA ARG A 154 -10.53 3.85 -15.99
C ARG A 154 -10.62 3.04 -14.71
N LEU A 155 -11.61 3.31 -13.86
CA LEU A 155 -11.79 2.57 -12.60
C LEU A 155 -12.89 1.51 -12.68
N GLY A 156 -13.74 1.56 -13.74
CA GLY A 156 -14.88 0.65 -13.88
C GLY A 156 -15.92 0.82 -12.74
N ALA A 157 -15.94 1.99 -12.10
CA ALA A 157 -16.81 2.31 -10.98
C ALA A 157 -18.00 3.15 -11.41
N LYS A 158 -19.07 3.16 -10.59
CA LYS A 158 -20.27 3.98 -10.82
C LYS A 158 -20.21 5.26 -9.98
N PRO A 159 -19.77 6.40 -10.54
CA PRO A 159 -19.80 7.68 -9.84
C PRO A 159 -21.20 8.29 -9.89
N ILE A 160 -21.66 8.86 -8.78
CA ILE A 160 -22.90 9.63 -8.72
C ILE A 160 -22.61 10.98 -8.09
N ALA A 161 -22.84 12.06 -8.82
CA ALA A 161 -22.67 13.39 -8.29
C ALA A 161 -23.68 13.68 -7.17
N ILE A 162 -23.21 14.12 -6.02
CA ILE A 162 -24.04 14.68 -4.96
C ILE A 162 -23.87 16.19 -4.85
N GLN A 163 -22.92 16.72 -5.60
CA GLN A 163 -22.65 18.14 -5.78
C GLN A 163 -22.32 18.42 -7.24
N LEU A 164 -22.62 19.63 -7.69
CA LEU A 164 -22.17 20.17 -8.98
C LEU A 164 -21.39 21.47 -8.74
N PRO A 165 -20.31 21.74 -9.49
CA PRO A 165 -19.59 23.00 -9.36
C PRO A 165 -20.37 24.17 -9.94
N ILE A 166 -20.33 25.33 -9.25
CA ILE A 166 -20.78 26.62 -9.78
C ILE A 166 -19.58 27.32 -10.36
N GLY A 167 -19.46 27.30 -11.69
CA GLY A 167 -18.30 27.76 -12.42
C GLY A 167 -17.11 26.80 -12.37
N SER A 168 -16.06 27.18 -13.04
CA SER A 168 -14.77 26.46 -13.06
C SER A 168 -13.62 27.43 -13.22
N GLU A 169 -12.41 27.01 -12.97
CA GLU A 169 -11.20 27.83 -13.07
C GLU A 169 -11.33 29.11 -12.20
N ASN A 170 -10.97 30.26 -12.76
CA ASN A 170 -11.08 31.55 -12.05
C ASN A 170 -12.53 31.94 -11.70
N ASN A 171 -13.51 31.30 -12.33
CA ASN A 171 -14.93 31.55 -12.09
C ASN A 171 -15.56 30.56 -11.08
N PHE A 172 -14.78 29.68 -10.48
CA PHE A 172 -15.26 28.75 -9.46
C PHE A 172 -15.67 29.50 -8.20
N LYS A 173 -16.96 29.55 -7.91
CA LYS A 173 -17.55 30.29 -6.80
C LYS A 173 -18.03 29.41 -5.65
N GLY A 174 -18.46 28.19 -5.97
CA GLY A 174 -19.05 27.30 -5.00
C GLY A 174 -19.60 26.05 -5.66
N LEU A 175 -20.63 25.49 -5.07
CA LEU A 175 -21.23 24.23 -5.50
C LEU A 175 -22.76 24.24 -5.35
N ILE A 176 -23.41 23.33 -6.04
CA ILE A 176 -24.82 22.99 -5.84
C ILE A 176 -24.87 21.71 -5.03
N ASP A 177 -25.56 21.74 -3.90
CA ASP A 177 -25.85 20.57 -3.08
C ASP A 177 -27.10 19.88 -3.65
N LEU A 178 -26.94 18.75 -4.31
CA LEU A 178 -28.04 18.01 -4.96
C LEU A 178 -28.94 17.28 -3.97
N VAL A 179 -28.49 17.07 -2.73
CA VAL A 179 -29.29 16.46 -1.67
C VAL A 179 -30.33 17.46 -1.14
N ARG A 180 -29.92 18.71 -0.94
CA ARG A 180 -30.80 19.79 -0.45
C ARG A 180 -31.42 20.64 -1.59
N MET A 181 -30.89 20.53 -2.79
CA MET A 181 -31.23 21.40 -3.95
C MET A 181 -31.05 22.88 -3.64
N LYS A 182 -29.88 23.23 -3.13
CA LYS A 182 -29.42 24.58 -2.83
C LYS A 182 -28.04 24.84 -3.40
N GLY A 183 -27.78 26.09 -3.78
CA GLY A 183 -26.43 26.54 -4.07
C GLY A 183 -25.71 26.91 -2.78
N VAL A 184 -24.40 26.71 -2.75
CA VAL A 184 -23.51 27.08 -1.66
C VAL A 184 -22.34 27.86 -2.24
N ILE A 185 -22.15 29.11 -1.81
CA ILE A 185 -21.08 29.97 -2.31
C ILE A 185 -20.20 30.49 -1.16
N TRP A 186 -18.94 30.71 -1.48
CA TRP A 186 -17.95 31.36 -0.63
C TRP A 186 -17.66 32.75 -1.22
N GLU A 187 -17.95 33.78 -0.48
CA GLU A 187 -17.74 35.17 -0.94
C GLU A 187 -16.26 35.57 -0.96
N GLU A 188 -15.47 34.99 -0.05
CA GLU A 188 -14.04 35.25 0.09
C GLU A 188 -13.24 33.96 0.07
N GLU A 189 -11.96 34.04 -0.28
CA GLU A 189 -11.01 32.93 -0.28
C GLU A 189 -10.30 32.74 1.07
N LYS A 190 -10.69 33.51 2.09
CA LYS A 190 -10.11 33.44 3.42
C LYS A 190 -10.55 32.15 4.17
N LEU A 191 -9.71 31.72 5.08
CA LEU A 191 -9.93 30.51 5.88
C LEU A 191 -11.17 30.56 6.77
N ASP A 192 -11.46 31.72 7.30
CA ASP A 192 -12.62 31.99 8.15
C ASP A 192 -13.85 32.45 7.34
N ALA A 193 -13.77 32.42 6.02
CA ALA A 193 -14.85 32.78 5.14
C ALA A 193 -16.07 31.88 5.40
N LYS A 194 -17.20 32.50 5.66
CA LYS A 194 -18.47 31.84 5.78
C LYS A 194 -19.00 31.52 4.38
N PHE A 195 -19.58 30.37 4.22
CA PHE A 195 -20.36 30.05 3.03
C PHE A 195 -21.83 30.40 3.28
N THR A 196 -22.53 30.73 2.21
CA THR A 196 -23.91 31.16 2.23
C THR A 196 -24.72 30.25 1.29
N ASP A 197 -25.88 29.81 1.79
CA ASP A 197 -26.86 29.11 0.96
C ASP A 197 -27.54 30.12 0.04
N ILE A 198 -27.65 29.77 -1.23
CA ILE A 198 -28.32 30.55 -2.27
C ILE A 198 -29.30 29.65 -3.02
N ASP A 199 -30.19 30.23 -3.78
CA ASP A 199 -30.98 29.48 -4.76
C ASP A 199 -30.04 29.04 -5.90
N ILE A 200 -30.40 27.93 -6.56
CA ILE A 200 -29.62 27.42 -7.69
C ILE A 200 -29.62 28.48 -8.80
N PRO A 201 -28.42 28.82 -9.36
CA PRO A 201 -28.35 29.74 -10.48
C PRO A 201 -29.26 29.30 -11.65
N GLU A 202 -29.96 30.26 -12.27
CA GLU A 202 -30.96 29.98 -13.30
C GLU A 202 -30.42 29.14 -14.47
N ASP A 203 -29.18 29.38 -14.87
CA ASP A 203 -28.48 28.66 -15.95
C ASP A 203 -28.10 27.21 -15.58
N MET A 204 -28.17 26.86 -14.29
CA MET A 204 -27.82 25.54 -13.79
C MET A 204 -29.05 24.72 -13.29
N VAL A 205 -30.24 25.30 -13.27
CA VAL A 205 -31.42 24.62 -12.71
C VAL A 205 -31.74 23.31 -13.43
N GLU A 206 -31.74 23.31 -14.76
CA GLU A 206 -32.04 22.11 -15.52
C GLU A 206 -30.97 21.01 -15.34
N LYS A 207 -29.71 21.41 -15.32
CA LYS A 207 -28.61 20.49 -15.07
C LYS A 207 -28.65 19.91 -13.65
N ALA A 208 -28.97 20.75 -12.67
CA ALA A 208 -29.14 20.30 -11.30
C ALA A 208 -30.30 19.29 -11.16
N LYS A 209 -31.41 19.50 -11.85
CA LYS A 209 -32.54 18.55 -11.90
C LYS A 209 -32.12 17.22 -12.53
N GLU A 210 -31.44 17.25 -13.67
CA GLU A 210 -30.94 16.05 -14.35
C GLU A 210 -30.05 15.20 -13.42
N TYR A 211 -29.08 15.83 -12.76
CA TYR A 211 -28.17 15.11 -11.87
C TYR A 211 -28.84 14.69 -10.56
N ARG A 212 -29.80 15.45 -10.06
CA ARG A 212 -30.66 15.03 -8.95
C ARG A 212 -31.46 13.79 -9.29
N GLU A 213 -32.06 13.73 -10.47
CA GLU A 213 -32.81 12.56 -10.94
C GLU A 213 -31.91 11.31 -10.99
N LYS A 214 -30.71 11.43 -11.56
CA LYS A 214 -29.71 10.34 -11.57
C LYS A 214 -29.34 9.88 -10.15
N LEU A 215 -29.20 10.82 -9.20
CA LEU A 215 -28.94 10.52 -7.81
C LEU A 215 -30.12 9.77 -7.17
N LEU A 216 -31.35 10.27 -7.34
CA LEU A 216 -32.54 9.64 -6.80
C LEU A 216 -32.75 8.23 -7.34
N GLU A 217 -32.69 8.04 -8.66
CA GLU A 217 -32.84 6.73 -9.31
C GLU A 217 -31.84 5.73 -8.75
N SER A 218 -30.56 6.11 -8.67
CA SER A 218 -29.52 5.22 -8.15
C SER A 218 -29.62 4.94 -6.65
N ALA A 219 -30.15 5.89 -5.86
CA ALA A 219 -30.28 5.75 -4.42
C ALA A 219 -31.50 4.91 -4.02
N VAL A 220 -32.66 5.14 -4.65
CA VAL A 220 -33.91 4.43 -4.30
C VAL A 220 -33.90 2.96 -4.65
N GLU A 221 -33.11 2.55 -5.64
CA GLU A 221 -32.92 1.13 -6.02
C GLU A 221 -32.40 0.25 -4.86
N LEU A 222 -31.83 0.87 -3.83
CA LEU A 222 -31.21 0.14 -2.70
C LEU A 222 -32.22 -0.27 -1.61
N ASP A 223 -33.46 0.17 -1.71
CA ASP A 223 -34.50 -0.11 -0.70
C ASP A 223 -35.88 -0.21 -1.39
N ASP A 224 -36.51 -1.37 -1.30
CA ASP A 224 -37.76 -1.68 -2.02
C ASP A 224 -38.91 -0.76 -1.62
N GLU A 225 -39.01 -0.35 -0.33
CA GLU A 225 -40.06 0.53 0.16
C GLU A 225 -39.87 1.95 -0.39
N VAL A 226 -38.61 2.43 -0.37
CA VAL A 226 -38.27 3.76 -0.89
C VAL A 226 -38.46 3.81 -2.41
N LEU A 227 -38.08 2.73 -3.12
CA LEU A 227 -38.30 2.60 -4.56
C LEU A 227 -39.80 2.63 -4.91
N ALA A 228 -40.60 1.87 -4.20
CA ALA A 228 -42.08 1.85 -4.42
C ALA A 228 -42.67 3.25 -4.20
N ALA A 229 -42.32 3.94 -3.12
CA ALA A 229 -42.78 5.30 -2.85
C ALA A 229 -42.35 6.29 -3.96
N TYR A 230 -41.11 6.16 -4.45
CA TYR A 230 -40.59 7.00 -5.54
C TYR A 230 -41.34 6.76 -6.87
N LEU A 231 -41.64 5.50 -7.21
CA LEU A 231 -42.42 5.16 -8.39
C LEU A 231 -43.87 5.67 -8.31
N ASP A 232 -44.41 5.80 -7.11
CA ASP A 232 -45.71 6.42 -6.85
C ASP A 232 -45.69 7.97 -6.87
N GLY A 233 -44.50 8.56 -7.17
CA GLY A 233 -44.32 10.01 -7.29
C GLY A 233 -43.92 10.71 -5.96
N ASN A 234 -43.57 9.96 -4.93
CA ASN A 234 -43.13 10.51 -3.66
C ASN A 234 -41.58 10.45 -3.57
N GLU A 235 -40.92 11.59 -3.72
CA GLU A 235 -39.47 11.67 -3.52
C GLU A 235 -39.11 11.42 -2.04
N PRO A 236 -37.98 10.74 -1.76
CA PRO A 236 -37.48 10.60 -0.39
C PRO A 236 -37.11 11.97 0.18
N ASP A 237 -37.33 12.14 1.49
CA ASP A 237 -36.83 13.31 2.22
C ASP A 237 -35.30 13.30 2.32
N GLU A 238 -34.73 14.42 2.80
CA GLU A 238 -33.29 14.58 2.94
C GLU A 238 -32.66 13.46 3.80
N ALA A 239 -33.27 13.13 4.93
CA ALA A 239 -32.78 12.12 5.85
C ALA A 239 -32.77 10.72 5.21
N THR A 240 -33.84 10.36 4.51
CA THR A 240 -33.96 9.10 3.77
C THR A 240 -32.96 9.03 2.64
N LEU A 241 -32.81 10.12 1.87
CA LEU A 241 -31.85 10.18 0.77
C LEU A 241 -30.41 10.03 1.28
N LYS A 242 -30.03 10.71 2.36
CA LYS A 242 -28.72 10.55 3.01
C LYS A 242 -28.50 9.10 3.47
N ARG A 243 -29.50 8.47 4.06
CA ARG A 243 -29.46 7.06 4.45
C ARG A 243 -29.23 6.14 3.26
N MET A 244 -29.88 6.39 2.12
CA MET A 244 -29.68 5.61 0.91
C MET A 244 -28.29 5.81 0.29
N ILE A 245 -27.80 7.04 0.23
CA ILE A 245 -26.45 7.34 -0.23
C ILE A 245 -25.43 6.62 0.65
N ARG A 246 -25.58 6.68 1.98
CA ARG A 246 -24.73 5.95 2.90
C ARG A 246 -24.73 4.43 2.62
N LYS A 247 -25.93 3.85 2.41
CA LYS A 247 -26.06 2.44 2.07
C LYS A 247 -25.31 2.10 0.77
N ALA A 248 -25.37 2.98 -0.23
CA ALA A 248 -24.60 2.81 -1.46
C ALA A 248 -23.09 2.82 -1.23
N VAL A 249 -22.60 3.73 -0.42
CA VAL A 249 -21.17 3.80 -0.04
C VAL A 249 -20.73 2.53 0.68
N LEU A 250 -21.50 2.06 1.65
CA LEU A 250 -21.20 0.87 2.45
C LEU A 250 -21.18 -0.41 1.61
N THR A 251 -22.05 -0.50 0.61
CA THR A 251 -22.18 -1.67 -0.28
C THR A 251 -21.31 -1.58 -1.55
N GLY A 252 -20.78 -0.39 -1.83
CA GLY A 252 -20.06 -0.12 -3.08
C GLY A 252 -20.98 -0.04 -4.31
N ALA A 253 -22.29 0.18 -4.13
CA ALA A 253 -23.26 0.27 -5.22
C ALA A 253 -22.99 1.46 -6.14
N PHE A 254 -22.61 2.59 -5.55
CA PHE A 254 -22.05 3.73 -6.27
C PHE A 254 -21.15 4.57 -5.34
N PHE A 255 -20.39 5.48 -5.93
CA PHE A 255 -19.47 6.35 -5.23
C PHE A 255 -19.91 7.81 -5.35
N PRO A 256 -20.28 8.48 -4.24
CA PRO A 256 -20.65 9.88 -4.27
C PRO A 256 -19.46 10.74 -4.69
N VAL A 257 -19.70 11.69 -5.60
CA VAL A 257 -18.69 12.62 -6.08
C VAL A 257 -19.04 14.04 -5.62
N LEU A 258 -18.09 14.66 -4.92
CA LEU A 258 -18.11 16.03 -4.44
C LEU A 258 -17.13 16.87 -5.24
N CYS A 259 -17.21 18.18 -5.15
CA CYS A 259 -16.31 19.11 -5.80
C CYS A 259 -15.86 20.24 -4.88
N GLY A 260 -14.70 20.82 -5.18
CA GLY A 260 -14.19 21.95 -4.42
C GLY A 260 -12.78 22.37 -4.83
N SER A 261 -12.23 23.29 -4.08
CA SER A 261 -10.83 23.69 -4.12
C SER A 261 -10.33 23.86 -2.69
N ALA A 262 -9.55 22.89 -2.23
CA ALA A 262 -8.94 22.94 -0.90
C ALA A 262 -8.02 24.15 -0.76
N PHE A 263 -7.24 24.48 -1.81
CA PHE A 263 -6.36 25.64 -1.83
C PHE A 263 -7.12 26.96 -1.67
N LYS A 264 -8.27 27.10 -2.29
CA LYS A 264 -9.13 28.28 -2.20
C LYS A 264 -10.13 28.23 -1.03
N ASN A 265 -10.02 27.23 -0.17
CA ASN A 265 -10.88 27.04 1.02
C ASN A 265 -12.38 26.86 0.68
N LYS A 266 -12.69 26.32 -0.49
CA LYS A 266 -14.06 26.12 -0.97
C LYS A 266 -14.41 24.64 -1.04
N GLY A 267 -15.49 24.22 -0.41
CA GLY A 267 -16.00 22.85 -0.48
C GLY A 267 -15.48 21.89 0.60
N VAL A 268 -14.60 22.32 1.50
CA VAL A 268 -14.02 21.42 2.52
C VAL A 268 -15.00 21.13 3.65
N GLN A 269 -15.77 22.11 4.11
CA GLN A 269 -16.79 21.89 5.15
C GLN A 269 -17.88 20.92 4.65
N PRO A 270 -18.45 21.06 3.44
CA PRO A 270 -19.35 20.05 2.88
C PRO A 270 -18.69 18.66 2.70
N LEU A 271 -17.39 18.59 2.44
CA LEU A 271 -16.66 17.33 2.42
C LEU A 271 -16.64 16.67 3.80
N LEU A 272 -16.38 17.44 4.87
CA LEU A 272 -16.44 16.95 6.25
C LEU A 272 -17.84 16.48 6.62
N ASP A 273 -18.88 17.18 6.21
CA ASP A 273 -20.28 16.76 6.40
C ASP A 273 -20.53 15.42 5.67
N ALA A 274 -20.02 15.26 4.46
CA ALA A 274 -20.15 14.00 3.70
C ALA A 274 -19.38 12.84 4.35
N VAL A 275 -18.23 13.08 4.94
CA VAL A 275 -17.49 12.06 5.72
C VAL A 275 -18.36 11.58 6.89
N VAL A 276 -18.96 12.48 7.61
CA VAL A 276 -19.85 12.15 8.75
C VAL A 276 -21.10 11.42 8.29
N ASP A 277 -21.74 11.89 7.21
CA ASP A 277 -23.02 11.37 6.72
C ASP A 277 -22.89 10.03 6.00
N TYR A 278 -21.82 9.81 5.24
CA TYR A 278 -21.75 8.71 4.27
C TYR A 278 -20.67 7.67 4.54
N LEU A 279 -19.55 8.01 5.19
CA LEU A 279 -18.51 7.02 5.50
C LEU A 279 -18.93 6.15 6.70
N PRO A 280 -18.44 4.89 6.73
CA PRO A 280 -18.81 3.95 7.78
C PRO A 280 -18.18 4.28 9.13
N SER A 281 -18.84 3.81 10.18
CA SER A 281 -18.27 3.60 11.51
C SER A 281 -17.66 2.19 11.59
N PRO A 282 -16.89 1.88 12.66
CA PRO A 282 -16.33 0.53 12.84
C PRO A 282 -17.38 -0.60 12.92
N VAL A 283 -18.61 -0.30 13.26
CA VAL A 283 -19.71 -1.29 13.32
C VAL A 283 -20.43 -1.50 11.98
N ASP A 284 -20.23 -0.60 11.02
CA ASP A 284 -20.86 -0.68 9.70
C ASP A 284 -20.05 -1.55 8.71
N VAL A 285 -18.79 -1.82 9.02
CA VAL A 285 -17.90 -2.64 8.20
C VAL A 285 -17.91 -4.09 8.69
N PRO A 286 -17.57 -5.08 7.83
CA PRO A 286 -17.46 -6.47 8.26
C PRO A 286 -16.51 -6.62 9.44
N ALA A 287 -16.90 -7.46 10.42
CA ALA A 287 -16.06 -7.76 11.56
C ALA A 287 -14.72 -8.40 11.11
N ILE A 288 -13.65 -8.08 11.84
CA ILE A 288 -12.31 -8.57 11.48
C ILE A 288 -12.24 -10.09 11.65
N LYS A 289 -11.64 -10.75 10.67
CA LYS A 289 -11.36 -12.17 10.67
C LYS A 289 -9.92 -12.43 11.08
N GLY A 290 -9.71 -13.59 11.66
CA GLY A 290 -8.40 -14.12 12.02
C GLY A 290 -8.45 -15.63 12.15
N VAL A 291 -7.35 -16.21 12.59
CA VAL A 291 -7.24 -17.63 12.88
C VAL A 291 -6.81 -17.87 14.32
N ASP A 292 -7.32 -18.92 14.92
CA ASP A 292 -6.87 -19.36 16.24
C ASP A 292 -5.55 -20.19 16.16
N GLU A 293 -5.11 -20.73 17.28
CA GLU A 293 -3.89 -21.54 17.36
C GLU A 293 -3.99 -22.85 16.57
N ASP A 294 -5.20 -23.36 16.36
CA ASP A 294 -5.48 -24.57 15.60
C ASP A 294 -5.69 -24.29 14.09
N GLY A 295 -5.65 -23.02 13.67
CA GLY A 295 -5.85 -22.59 12.29
C GLY A 295 -7.31 -22.43 11.88
N ASN A 296 -8.27 -22.48 12.82
CA ASN A 296 -9.69 -22.26 12.53
C ASN A 296 -9.98 -20.76 12.38
N GLU A 297 -10.83 -20.43 11.42
CA GLU A 297 -11.28 -19.03 11.24
C GLU A 297 -12.13 -18.60 12.45
N ILE A 298 -11.78 -17.48 13.04
CA ILE A 298 -12.54 -16.80 14.09
C ILE A 298 -12.78 -15.35 13.73
N VAL A 299 -13.88 -14.80 14.26
CA VAL A 299 -14.28 -13.41 14.03
C VAL A 299 -14.21 -12.66 15.34
N ARG A 300 -13.73 -11.42 15.31
CA ARG A 300 -13.78 -10.48 16.44
C ARG A 300 -14.72 -9.33 16.12
N LEU A 301 -15.76 -9.21 16.93
CA LEU A 301 -16.73 -8.12 16.79
C LEU A 301 -16.17 -6.80 17.35
N PRO A 302 -16.52 -5.66 16.77
CA PRO A 302 -16.11 -4.35 17.26
C PRO A 302 -16.87 -3.95 18.54
N ASN A 303 -16.55 -4.61 19.64
CA ASN A 303 -17.21 -4.47 20.94
C ASN A 303 -16.16 -4.46 22.05
N ASP A 304 -16.34 -3.55 23.02
CA ASP A 304 -15.41 -3.35 24.14
C ASP A 304 -15.36 -4.54 25.11
N LYS A 305 -16.38 -5.38 25.13
CA LYS A 305 -16.47 -6.58 25.98
C LYS A 305 -15.90 -7.85 25.35
N GLU A 306 -15.60 -7.80 24.06
CA GLU A 306 -14.95 -8.89 23.36
C GLU A 306 -13.50 -9.08 23.84
N PRO A 307 -12.90 -10.25 23.62
CA PRO A 307 -11.47 -10.44 23.85
C PRO A 307 -10.65 -9.43 23.04
N LEU A 308 -9.61 -8.87 23.65
CA LEU A 308 -8.77 -7.87 23.02
C LEU A 308 -8.09 -8.43 21.78
N ALA A 309 -8.19 -7.70 20.68
CA ALA A 309 -7.40 -7.92 19.48
C ALA A 309 -7.07 -6.59 18.80
N LEU A 310 -5.79 -6.36 18.55
CA LEU A 310 -5.30 -5.18 17.85
C LEU A 310 -4.21 -5.54 16.86
N LEU A 311 -4.11 -4.74 15.82
CA LEU A 311 -3.14 -4.88 14.74
C LEU A 311 -2.13 -3.74 14.77
N ALA A 312 -0.85 -4.08 14.87
CA ALA A 312 0.24 -3.15 14.68
C ALA A 312 0.42 -2.87 13.19
N PHE A 313 0.08 -1.68 12.72
CA PHE A 313 0.13 -1.38 11.29
C PHE A 313 1.28 -0.45 10.91
N LYS A 314 1.90 0.22 11.87
CA LYS A 314 3.04 1.09 11.63
C LYS A 314 3.94 1.16 12.85
N ILE A 315 5.25 1.15 12.61
CA ILE A 315 6.27 1.40 13.63
C ILE A 315 7.10 2.60 13.19
N MET A 316 7.45 3.45 14.13
CA MET A 316 8.37 4.56 13.90
C MET A 316 9.30 4.74 15.09
N ASP A 317 10.50 5.24 14.84
CA ASP A 317 11.45 5.61 15.89
C ASP A 317 11.34 7.11 16.18
N ASP A 318 10.94 7.43 17.39
CA ASP A 318 10.76 8.81 17.84
C ASP A 318 11.96 9.23 18.70
N PRO A 319 12.58 10.39 18.43
CA PRO A 319 13.77 10.83 19.16
C PRO A 319 13.58 11.00 20.67
N PHE A 320 12.34 11.25 21.12
CA PHE A 320 12.04 11.56 22.52
C PHE A 320 11.39 10.39 23.26
N VAL A 321 10.60 9.59 22.59
CA VAL A 321 9.81 8.50 23.17
C VAL A 321 10.44 7.13 22.91
N GLY A 322 11.29 7.03 21.90
CA GLY A 322 11.81 5.77 21.36
C GLY A 322 10.83 5.14 20.37
N THR A 323 10.83 3.82 20.28
CA THR A 323 9.97 3.12 19.33
C THR A 323 8.50 3.27 19.69
N ILE A 324 7.71 3.80 18.75
CA ILE A 324 6.26 3.95 18.81
C ILE A 324 5.63 2.98 17.81
N THR A 325 4.64 2.23 18.27
CA THR A 325 3.87 1.31 17.45
C THR A 325 2.43 1.80 17.33
N PHE A 326 2.01 2.15 16.12
CA PHE A 326 0.62 2.51 15.83
C PHE A 326 -0.21 1.25 15.67
N CYS A 327 -1.30 1.19 16.42
CA CYS A 327 -2.19 0.04 16.45
C CYS A 327 -3.64 0.47 16.25
N ARG A 328 -4.40 -0.35 15.53
CA ARG A 328 -5.86 -0.30 15.54
C ARG A 328 -6.40 -1.39 16.45
N ILE A 329 -7.28 -1.00 17.36
CA ILE A 329 -8.03 -1.91 18.24
C ILE A 329 -9.29 -2.35 17.49
N TYR A 330 -9.41 -3.65 17.22
CA TYR A 330 -10.58 -4.21 16.54
C TYR A 330 -11.62 -4.72 17.50
N SER A 331 -11.22 -5.22 18.67
CA SER A 331 -12.11 -5.73 19.71
C SER A 331 -11.51 -5.55 21.09
N GLY A 332 -12.37 -5.48 22.10
CA GLY A 332 -11.95 -5.40 23.49
C GLY A 332 -11.53 -4.01 23.94
N THR A 333 -10.99 -3.97 25.15
CA THR A 333 -10.48 -2.77 25.80
C THR A 333 -9.03 -2.96 26.15
N LEU A 334 -8.19 -1.99 25.77
CA LEU A 334 -6.77 -1.96 26.07
C LEU A 334 -6.51 -1.03 27.26
N LEU A 335 -5.83 -1.54 28.29
CA LEU A 335 -5.43 -0.76 29.45
C LEU A 335 -3.92 -0.59 29.50
N SER A 336 -3.46 0.60 29.87
CA SER A 336 -2.04 0.86 30.13
C SER A 336 -1.52 -0.06 31.25
N GLY A 337 -0.33 -0.63 31.06
CA GLY A 337 0.30 -1.52 32.01
C GLY A 337 -0.10 -2.99 31.92
N THR A 338 -1.08 -3.35 31.06
CA THR A 338 -1.49 -4.75 30.88
C THR A 338 -0.49 -5.55 30.05
N GLY A 339 -0.44 -6.86 30.32
CA GLY A 339 0.27 -7.82 29.47
C GLY A 339 -0.62 -8.28 28.32
N VAL A 340 -0.05 -8.40 27.15
CA VAL A 340 -0.66 -8.97 25.94
C VAL A 340 0.28 -10.00 25.33
N ILE A 341 -0.24 -10.83 24.45
CA ILE A 341 0.57 -11.73 23.62
C ILE A 341 0.67 -11.17 22.20
N ASN A 342 1.87 -11.15 21.65
CA ASN A 342 2.09 -11.04 20.22
C ASN A 342 1.89 -12.44 19.63
N SER A 343 0.70 -12.73 19.16
CA SER A 343 0.32 -14.05 18.65
C SER A 343 1.01 -14.42 17.33
N THR A 344 1.41 -13.43 16.55
CA THR A 344 2.15 -13.65 15.30
C THR A 344 3.54 -14.23 15.55
N ARG A 345 4.16 -13.88 16.70
CA ARG A 345 5.53 -14.24 17.05
C ARG A 345 5.63 -15.14 18.28
N ASP A 346 4.50 -15.42 18.92
CA ASP A 346 4.42 -16.13 20.19
C ASP A 346 5.33 -15.51 21.28
N ARG A 347 5.15 -14.20 21.49
CA ARG A 347 5.92 -13.43 22.46
C ARG A 347 5.00 -12.62 23.38
N LYS A 348 5.36 -12.60 24.66
CA LYS A 348 4.66 -11.74 25.63
C LYS A 348 5.16 -10.32 25.55
N GLU A 349 4.23 -9.37 25.49
CA GLU A 349 4.49 -7.94 25.48
C GLU A 349 3.77 -7.26 26.63
N ARG A 350 4.29 -6.14 27.07
CA ARG A 350 3.64 -5.29 28.07
C ARG A 350 3.35 -3.93 27.48
N ILE A 351 2.11 -3.49 27.61
CA ILE A 351 1.70 -2.15 27.19
C ILE A 351 2.26 -1.12 28.14
N GLY A 352 3.18 -0.30 27.67
CA GLY A 352 3.74 0.82 28.41
C GLY A 352 2.82 2.04 28.36
N ARG A 353 3.33 3.14 27.80
CA ARG A 353 2.52 4.34 27.54
C ARG A 353 1.64 4.14 26.32
N MET A 354 0.41 4.63 26.44
CA MET A 354 -0.50 4.74 25.30
C MET A 354 -0.70 6.22 24.99
N LEU A 355 -0.61 6.56 23.73
CA LEU A 355 -0.68 7.93 23.25
C LEU A 355 -1.82 8.06 22.24
N LEU A 356 -2.60 9.11 22.36
CA LEU A 356 -3.50 9.58 21.32
C LEU A 356 -2.81 10.72 20.56
N MET A 357 -2.76 10.58 19.25
CA MET A 357 -2.10 11.57 18.39
C MET A 357 -3.10 12.63 17.96
N HIS A 358 -2.76 13.90 18.19
CA HIS A 358 -3.52 15.07 17.77
C HIS A 358 -2.61 15.97 16.93
N ALA A 359 -2.48 15.68 15.66
CA ALA A 359 -1.50 16.36 14.80
C ALA A 359 -0.09 16.31 15.44
N ASN A 360 0.49 17.44 15.83
CA ASN A 360 1.82 17.49 16.49
C ASN A 360 1.77 17.28 18.01
N ASN A 361 0.60 17.18 18.60
CA ASN A 361 0.44 16.99 20.04
C ASN A 361 0.19 15.53 20.39
N ARG A 362 0.70 15.11 21.55
CA ARG A 362 0.53 13.76 22.08
C ARG A 362 -0.17 13.84 23.42
N GLU A 363 -1.20 13.04 23.59
CA GLU A 363 -1.94 12.93 24.86
C GLU A 363 -1.77 11.52 25.42
N ASP A 364 -1.31 11.44 26.66
CA ASP A 364 -1.25 10.16 27.36
C ASP A 364 -2.66 9.70 27.76
N ILE A 365 -3.01 8.50 27.37
CA ILE A 365 -4.28 7.87 27.72
C ILE A 365 -4.06 6.59 28.52
N LYS A 366 -5.03 6.25 29.38
CA LYS A 366 -4.95 5.03 30.21
C LYS A 366 -5.76 3.87 29.68
N GLU A 367 -6.75 4.17 28.87
CA GLU A 367 -7.69 3.21 28.29
C GLU A 367 -7.91 3.52 26.81
N ALA A 368 -8.08 2.48 26.02
CA ALA A 368 -8.51 2.60 24.63
C ALA A 368 -9.46 1.46 24.28
N PHE A 369 -10.33 1.68 23.33
CA PHE A 369 -11.50 0.85 23.06
C PHE A 369 -11.52 0.34 21.63
N ALA A 370 -12.39 -0.64 21.35
CA ALA A 370 -12.61 -1.12 20.00
C ALA A 370 -12.91 0.05 19.03
N GLY A 371 -12.25 0.07 17.88
CA GLY A 371 -12.33 1.17 16.89
C GLY A 371 -11.30 2.28 17.08
N ASP A 372 -10.59 2.34 18.22
CA ASP A 372 -9.53 3.32 18.42
C ASP A 372 -8.28 3.03 17.61
N ILE A 373 -7.63 4.09 17.18
CA ILE A 373 -6.28 4.09 16.64
C ILE A 373 -5.39 4.77 17.67
N VAL A 374 -4.41 4.03 18.17
CA VAL A 374 -3.54 4.47 19.26
C VAL A 374 -2.08 4.23 18.95
N ALA A 375 -1.22 5.02 19.59
CA ALA A 375 0.22 4.83 19.54
C ALA A 375 0.71 4.20 20.87
N LEU A 376 1.40 3.08 20.79
CA LEU A 376 1.94 2.34 21.93
C LEU A 376 3.45 2.53 21.99
N ALA A 377 3.96 2.99 23.13
CA ALA A 377 5.39 3.12 23.36
C ALA A 377 5.92 1.97 24.21
N GLY A 378 7.15 1.52 23.90
CA GLY A 378 7.87 0.55 24.70
C GLY A 378 7.62 -0.93 24.37
N LEU A 379 6.95 -1.24 23.26
CA LEU A 379 6.91 -2.60 22.72
C LEU A 379 8.30 -2.99 22.19
N LYS A 380 8.76 -4.19 22.51
CA LYS A 380 10.14 -4.63 22.22
C LYS A 380 10.24 -5.52 20.98
N GLU A 381 9.26 -6.40 20.80
CA GLU A 381 9.29 -7.46 19.80
C GLU A 381 8.29 -7.23 18.66
N ALA A 382 7.36 -6.29 18.82
CA ALA A 382 6.34 -6.02 17.83
C ALA A 382 6.92 -5.48 16.54
N ARG A 383 6.39 -5.97 15.41
CA ARG A 383 6.68 -5.49 14.05
C ARG A 383 5.40 -5.12 13.35
N THR A 384 5.53 -4.39 12.25
CA THR A 384 4.38 -4.07 11.40
C THR A 384 3.73 -5.35 10.88
N GLY A 385 2.40 -5.42 11.01
CA GLY A 385 1.60 -6.59 10.65
C GLY A 385 1.38 -7.58 11.79
N ASP A 386 2.03 -7.39 12.95
CA ASP A 386 1.83 -8.28 14.09
C ASP A 386 0.47 -8.03 14.76
N THR A 387 -0.11 -9.10 15.29
CA THR A 387 -1.31 -9.06 16.11
C THR A 387 -0.95 -9.11 17.58
N LEU A 388 -1.49 -8.19 18.36
CA LEU A 388 -1.44 -8.21 19.81
C LEU A 388 -2.85 -8.55 20.34
N CYS A 389 -2.94 -9.46 21.29
CA CYS A 389 -4.26 -9.92 21.76
C CYS A 389 -4.23 -10.40 23.21
N ASP A 390 -5.42 -10.75 23.72
CA ASP A 390 -5.57 -11.41 25.01
C ASP A 390 -4.92 -12.78 24.99
N ALA A 391 -4.02 -13.02 25.94
CA ALA A 391 -3.30 -14.29 26.06
C ALA A 391 -4.20 -15.52 26.30
N ASN A 392 -5.40 -15.30 26.85
CA ASN A 392 -6.34 -16.41 27.12
C ASN A 392 -7.20 -16.78 25.90
N LYS A 393 -7.29 -15.90 24.92
CA LYS A 393 -8.04 -16.12 23.67
C LYS A 393 -7.24 -15.58 22.48
N PRO A 394 -6.11 -16.21 22.16
CA PRO A 394 -5.23 -15.72 21.10
C PRO A 394 -5.91 -15.81 19.74
N VAL A 395 -5.59 -14.83 18.90
CA VAL A 395 -5.99 -14.75 17.50
C VAL A 395 -4.85 -14.16 16.70
N ILE A 396 -4.64 -14.64 15.50
CA ILE A 396 -3.80 -14.02 14.50
C ILE A 396 -4.73 -13.40 13.47
N LEU A 397 -4.79 -12.07 13.44
CA LEU A 397 -5.58 -11.35 12.44
C LEU A 397 -4.99 -11.58 11.05
N GLU A 398 -5.81 -11.42 10.02
CA GLU A 398 -5.39 -11.57 8.64
C GLU A 398 -4.10 -10.80 8.35
N LYS A 399 -3.10 -11.50 7.81
CA LYS A 399 -1.78 -10.94 7.55
C LYS A 399 -1.83 -9.92 6.41
N MET A 400 -1.03 -8.87 6.56
CA MET A 400 -0.72 -7.97 5.45
C MET A 400 0.24 -8.66 4.49
N GLU A 401 -0.05 -8.57 3.20
CA GLU A 401 0.89 -8.99 2.15
C GLU A 401 1.80 -7.83 1.80
N PHE A 402 3.09 -8.07 1.77
CA PHE A 402 4.08 -7.07 1.44
C PHE A 402 4.74 -7.40 0.10
N PRO A 403 4.80 -6.44 -0.83
CA PRO A 403 5.46 -6.67 -2.11
C PRO A 403 6.96 -6.91 -1.95
N GLU A 404 7.50 -7.76 -2.81
CA GLU A 404 8.94 -8.03 -2.84
C GLU A 404 9.70 -6.83 -3.43
N PRO A 405 10.84 -6.45 -2.86
CA PRO A 405 11.69 -5.40 -3.41
C PRO A 405 12.18 -5.74 -4.82
N VAL A 406 12.29 -4.72 -5.68
CA VAL A 406 12.68 -4.88 -7.09
C VAL A 406 14.01 -4.21 -7.46
N ILE A 407 14.55 -3.39 -6.54
CA ILE A 407 15.81 -2.68 -6.72
C ILE A 407 16.69 -2.87 -5.50
N GLU A 408 18.01 -2.87 -5.70
CA GLU A 408 18.98 -2.98 -4.62
C GLU A 408 20.17 -2.06 -4.82
N ILE A 409 20.78 -1.63 -3.71
CA ILE A 409 22.04 -0.88 -3.68
C ILE A 409 22.96 -1.47 -2.63
N ALA A 410 24.26 -1.39 -2.87
CA ALA A 410 25.26 -1.71 -1.87
C ALA A 410 25.57 -0.46 -1.02
N ILE A 411 25.74 -0.66 0.29
CA ILE A 411 26.16 0.39 1.22
C ILE A 411 27.42 -0.05 1.96
N GLU A 412 28.40 0.82 2.01
CA GLU A 412 29.68 0.57 2.67
C GLU A 412 29.98 1.70 3.66
N PRO A 413 30.03 1.43 4.98
CA PRO A 413 30.36 2.44 5.97
C PRO A 413 31.81 2.88 5.82
N LYS A 414 32.10 4.18 6.02
CA LYS A 414 33.46 4.73 5.88
C LYS A 414 34.38 4.47 7.08
N SER A 415 33.81 4.16 8.23
CA SER A 415 34.56 3.89 9.47
C SER A 415 33.92 2.77 10.30
N LYS A 416 34.67 2.22 11.27
CA LYS A 416 34.13 1.25 12.23
C LYS A 416 32.99 1.82 13.06
N ALA A 417 33.06 3.10 13.44
CA ALA A 417 31.99 3.77 14.18
C ALA A 417 30.72 3.90 13.32
N ASP A 418 30.88 4.17 12.03
CA ASP A 418 29.75 4.18 11.07
C ASP A 418 29.16 2.79 10.86
N GLN A 419 29.97 1.73 10.91
CA GLN A 419 29.49 0.35 10.80
C GLN A 419 28.57 -0.04 11.95
N GLU A 420 28.92 0.32 13.20
CA GLU A 420 28.09 0.07 14.37
C GLU A 420 26.76 0.84 14.30
N LYS A 421 26.85 2.15 13.96
CA LYS A 421 25.65 2.99 13.77
C LYS A 421 24.78 2.47 12.63
N LEU A 422 25.38 2.05 11.52
CA LEU A 422 24.68 1.51 10.36
C LEU A 422 23.87 0.26 10.72
N GLY A 423 24.47 -0.68 11.46
CA GLY A 423 23.78 -1.90 11.90
C GLY A 423 22.52 -1.60 12.73
N VAL A 424 22.64 -0.69 13.70
CA VAL A 424 21.50 -0.27 14.53
C VAL A 424 20.43 0.45 13.70
N ALA A 425 20.85 1.39 12.85
CA ALA A 425 19.94 2.17 12.02
C ALA A 425 19.18 1.30 11.01
N LEU A 426 19.88 0.36 10.36
CA LEU A 426 19.27 -0.55 9.39
C LEU A 426 18.27 -1.50 10.06
N ALA A 427 18.56 -2.00 11.26
CA ALA A 427 17.62 -2.82 12.01
C ALA A 427 16.33 -2.06 12.33
N LYS A 428 16.41 -0.78 12.69
CA LYS A 428 15.26 0.08 12.94
C LYS A 428 14.47 0.34 11.65
N LEU A 429 15.13 0.75 10.58
CA LEU A 429 14.47 1.02 9.28
C LEU A 429 13.78 -0.22 8.71
N ALA A 430 14.38 -1.41 8.86
CA ALA A 430 13.77 -2.67 8.44
C ALA A 430 12.58 -3.09 9.32
N ALA A 431 12.58 -2.71 10.60
CA ALA A 431 11.44 -2.93 11.48
C ALA A 431 10.27 -2.00 11.16
N GLU A 432 10.56 -0.77 10.75
CA GLU A 432 9.56 0.22 10.34
C GLU A 432 8.90 -0.14 8.99
N ASP A 433 9.68 -0.68 8.07
CA ASP A 433 9.29 -0.85 6.68
C ASP A 433 9.59 -2.26 6.16
N PRO A 434 8.61 -3.17 6.13
CA PRO A 434 8.80 -4.54 5.64
C PRO A 434 9.14 -4.67 4.15
N SER A 435 8.91 -3.63 3.32
CA SER A 435 9.35 -3.60 1.93
C SER A 435 10.81 -3.18 1.77
N PHE A 436 11.39 -2.64 2.83
CA PHE A 436 12.81 -2.36 2.92
C PHE A 436 13.54 -3.55 3.55
N ARG A 437 14.39 -4.21 2.79
CA ARG A 437 15.12 -5.38 3.25
C ARG A 437 16.62 -5.12 3.25
N VAL A 438 17.28 -5.71 4.21
CA VAL A 438 18.74 -5.66 4.37
C VAL A 438 19.28 -7.07 4.34
N SER A 439 20.29 -7.30 3.54
CA SER A 439 21.03 -8.55 3.46
C SER A 439 22.53 -8.30 3.37
N THR A 440 23.31 -9.29 3.73
CA THR A 440 24.75 -9.26 3.54
C THR A 440 25.10 -10.21 2.41
N ASP A 441 25.82 -9.71 1.43
CA ASP A 441 26.41 -10.56 0.40
C ASP A 441 27.51 -11.40 1.01
N LEU A 442 27.36 -12.71 0.94
CA LEU A 442 28.27 -13.66 1.58
C LEU A 442 29.64 -13.71 0.90
N GLU A 443 29.73 -13.34 -0.36
CA GLU A 443 31.00 -13.37 -1.13
C GLU A 443 31.78 -12.07 -0.95
N SER A 444 31.11 -10.93 -1.11
CA SER A 444 31.76 -9.61 -1.01
C SER A 444 31.79 -9.05 0.42
N GLY A 445 30.95 -9.58 1.32
CA GLY A 445 30.74 -9.04 2.66
C GLY A 445 30.02 -7.70 2.67
N GLN A 446 29.54 -7.21 1.55
CA GLN A 446 28.82 -5.94 1.43
C GLN A 446 27.42 -6.02 2.02
N THR A 447 26.98 -4.93 2.63
CA THR A 447 25.57 -4.77 3.02
C THR A 447 24.76 -4.29 1.83
N ILE A 448 23.71 -5.05 1.50
CA ILE A 448 22.80 -4.76 0.40
C ILE A 448 21.46 -4.28 0.95
N LEU A 449 21.03 -3.11 0.50
CA LEU A 449 19.73 -2.52 0.78
C LEU A 449 18.80 -2.79 -0.41
N LYS A 450 17.60 -3.30 -0.14
CA LYS A 450 16.59 -3.63 -1.15
C LYS A 450 15.33 -2.81 -0.91
N GLY A 451 14.73 -2.29 -1.99
CA GLY A 451 13.54 -1.45 -1.92
C GLY A 451 12.66 -1.52 -3.16
N MET A 452 11.60 -0.73 -3.14
CA MET A 452 10.55 -0.73 -4.18
C MET A 452 10.89 0.17 -5.37
N GLY A 453 11.81 1.12 -5.22
CA GLY A 453 12.21 2.05 -6.27
C GLY A 453 13.38 2.93 -5.85
N GLU A 454 13.92 3.71 -6.81
CA GLU A 454 15.06 4.60 -6.56
C GLU A 454 14.74 5.61 -5.45
N LEU A 455 13.58 6.26 -5.51
CA LEU A 455 13.17 7.24 -4.51
C LEU A 455 13.04 6.62 -3.12
N HIS A 456 12.53 5.40 -3.03
CA HIS A 456 12.43 4.67 -1.76
C HIS A 456 13.82 4.48 -1.11
N LEU A 457 14.78 3.99 -1.87
CA LEU A 457 16.15 3.78 -1.37
C LEU A 457 16.88 5.09 -1.09
N ASP A 458 16.70 6.11 -1.93
CA ASP A 458 17.27 7.45 -1.70
C ASP A 458 16.83 8.05 -0.37
N ILE A 459 15.54 7.93 -0.05
CA ILE A 459 15.00 8.42 1.21
C ILE A 459 15.57 7.64 2.40
N LYS A 460 15.67 6.31 2.31
CA LYS A 460 16.29 5.50 3.37
C LYS A 460 17.76 5.87 3.60
N VAL A 461 18.51 6.10 2.53
CA VAL A 461 19.92 6.57 2.61
C VAL A 461 19.99 7.96 3.21
N ASP A 462 19.08 8.85 2.85
CA ASP A 462 19.03 10.21 3.40
C ASP A 462 18.72 10.20 4.90
N ILE A 463 17.80 9.36 5.35
CA ILE A 463 17.52 9.14 6.78
C ILE A 463 18.77 8.61 7.52
N LEU A 464 19.49 7.64 6.92
CA LEU A 464 20.73 7.14 7.50
C LEU A 464 21.75 8.27 7.73
N ARG A 465 21.88 9.17 6.77
CA ARG A 465 22.82 10.30 6.86
C ARG A 465 22.36 11.38 7.83
N ARG A 466 21.10 11.85 7.71
CA ARG A 466 20.58 13.00 8.47
C ARG A 466 20.19 12.62 9.90
N THR A 467 19.45 11.53 10.07
CA THR A 467 18.92 11.14 11.39
C THR A 467 19.93 10.32 12.18
N TYR A 468 20.50 9.29 11.56
CA TYR A 468 21.40 8.38 12.25
C TYR A 468 22.88 8.78 12.17
N LYS A 469 23.21 9.84 11.42
CA LYS A 469 24.58 10.35 11.25
C LYS A 469 25.57 9.27 10.81
N VAL A 470 25.16 8.44 9.86
CA VAL A 470 26.02 7.41 9.23
C VAL A 470 26.66 7.99 7.99
N ASP A 471 27.98 7.93 7.90
CA ASP A 471 28.71 8.25 6.67
C ASP A 471 29.08 6.96 5.93
N ALA A 472 28.60 6.83 4.71
CA ALA A 472 28.73 5.63 3.91
C ALA A 472 28.84 5.93 2.42
N ASN A 473 29.54 5.07 1.69
CA ASN A 473 29.55 5.03 0.23
C ASN A 473 28.35 4.22 -0.26
N ILE A 474 27.69 4.74 -1.27
CA ILE A 474 26.52 4.09 -1.89
C ILE A 474 26.91 3.63 -3.28
N GLY A 475 26.68 2.35 -3.57
CA GLY A 475 26.84 1.78 -4.90
C GLY A 475 25.74 2.22 -5.87
N ALA A 476 25.95 1.99 -7.16
CA ALA A 476 24.93 2.25 -8.17
C ALA A 476 23.73 1.29 -7.99
N PRO A 477 22.51 1.72 -8.30
CA PRO A 477 21.34 0.85 -8.26
C PRO A 477 21.50 -0.39 -9.14
N GLN A 478 21.07 -1.51 -8.64
CA GLN A 478 21.07 -2.80 -9.33
C GLN A 478 19.65 -3.34 -9.37
N VAL A 479 19.34 -4.09 -10.42
CA VAL A 479 18.04 -4.76 -10.54
C VAL A 479 18.05 -6.05 -9.74
N ALA A 480 17.01 -6.33 -9.00
CA ALA A 480 16.79 -7.59 -8.33
C ALA A 480 16.22 -8.61 -9.33
N PHE A 481 17.10 -9.33 -10.01
CA PHE A 481 16.71 -10.41 -10.91
C PHE A 481 16.14 -11.62 -10.14
N ARG A 482 15.45 -12.49 -10.88
CA ARG A 482 14.97 -13.78 -10.40
C ARG A 482 15.28 -14.85 -11.42
N GLU A 483 15.13 -16.11 -11.04
CA GLU A 483 15.30 -17.25 -11.94
C GLU A 483 14.05 -18.13 -11.90
N ARG A 484 13.73 -18.78 -13.01
CA ARG A 484 12.61 -19.70 -13.12
C ARG A 484 12.93 -20.86 -14.04
N VAL A 485 12.54 -22.07 -13.62
CA VAL A 485 12.56 -23.25 -14.49
C VAL A 485 11.45 -23.11 -15.53
N THR A 486 11.73 -23.52 -16.79
CA THR A 486 10.76 -23.41 -17.90
C THR A 486 10.19 -24.74 -18.35
N LYS A 487 10.84 -25.86 -18.03
CA LYS A 487 10.44 -27.19 -18.44
C LYS A 487 10.45 -28.15 -17.26
N ARG A 488 9.58 -29.17 -17.35
CA ARG A 488 9.61 -30.31 -16.43
C ARG A 488 10.93 -31.05 -16.58
N ALA A 489 11.54 -31.39 -15.45
CA ALA A 489 12.77 -32.17 -15.38
C ALA A 489 12.64 -33.29 -14.33
N GLU A 490 13.20 -34.44 -14.62
CA GLU A 490 13.35 -35.53 -13.67
C GLU A 490 14.84 -35.73 -13.36
N VAL A 491 15.13 -35.90 -12.09
CA VAL A 491 16.50 -36.13 -11.59
C VAL A 491 16.45 -37.25 -10.56
N ASP A 492 17.36 -38.24 -10.74
CA ASP A 492 17.63 -39.30 -9.81
C ASP A 492 19.07 -39.15 -9.35
N TYR A 493 19.29 -38.71 -8.12
CA TYR A 493 20.60 -38.38 -7.61
C TYR A 493 20.94 -39.20 -6.36
N THR A 494 22.15 -39.74 -6.34
CA THR A 494 22.70 -40.48 -5.21
C THR A 494 23.91 -39.78 -4.65
N HIS A 495 23.83 -39.35 -3.39
CA HIS A 495 24.98 -38.93 -2.62
C HIS A 495 25.59 -40.09 -1.87
N LYS A 496 26.84 -40.41 -2.15
CA LYS A 496 27.59 -41.44 -1.45
C LYS A 496 29.00 -40.93 -1.14
N LYS A 497 29.36 -40.95 0.15
CA LYS A 497 30.69 -40.57 0.60
C LYS A 497 31.14 -41.57 1.66
N GLN A 498 32.31 -42.17 1.47
CA GLN A 498 32.96 -43.01 2.46
C GLN A 498 34.30 -42.39 2.85
N THR A 499 34.49 -42.03 4.09
CA THR A 499 35.73 -41.49 4.67
C THR A 499 35.90 -42.17 6.01
N GLY A 500 36.77 -43.17 6.11
CA GLY A 500 37.33 -43.78 7.31
C GLY A 500 36.52 -43.79 8.62
N GLY A 501 35.21 -43.94 8.59
CA GLY A 501 34.25 -43.91 9.68
C GLY A 501 32.84 -44.13 9.16
N THR A 502 31.81 -43.59 9.83
CA THR A 502 30.42 -43.61 9.35
C THR A 502 30.33 -42.88 8.02
N GLY A 503 29.86 -43.54 6.96
CA GLY A 503 29.67 -42.98 5.64
C GLY A 503 28.48 -42.00 5.52
N GLN A 504 28.25 -41.51 4.34
CA GLN A 504 27.05 -40.73 4.01
C GLN A 504 26.39 -41.37 2.79
N PHE A 505 25.10 -41.63 2.90
CA PHE A 505 24.30 -42.16 1.80
C PHE A 505 22.91 -41.56 1.78
N ALA A 506 22.51 -41.00 0.62
CA ALA A 506 21.13 -40.64 0.36
C ALA A 506 20.86 -40.65 -1.14
N ARG A 507 19.75 -41.24 -1.55
CA ARG A 507 19.25 -41.16 -2.92
C ARG A 507 17.89 -40.49 -2.92
N VAL A 508 17.72 -39.51 -3.81
CA VAL A 508 16.46 -38.80 -4.01
C VAL A 508 16.12 -38.76 -5.50
N LYS A 509 14.86 -38.96 -5.82
CA LYS A 509 14.33 -38.78 -7.16
C LYS A 509 13.28 -37.68 -7.16
N PHE A 510 13.56 -36.59 -7.90
CA PHE A 510 12.68 -35.44 -8.01
C PHE A 510 12.04 -35.31 -9.39
N ILE A 511 10.79 -34.85 -9.39
CA ILE A 511 10.15 -34.23 -10.52
C ILE A 511 10.05 -32.74 -10.21
N VAL A 512 10.68 -31.92 -11.04
CA VAL A 512 10.68 -30.46 -10.92
C VAL A 512 9.97 -29.88 -12.13
N GLU A 513 9.00 -29.02 -11.91
CA GLU A 513 8.23 -28.38 -12.98
C GLU A 513 7.92 -26.92 -12.65
N PRO A 514 7.67 -26.07 -13.68
CA PRO A 514 7.25 -24.70 -13.47
C PRO A 514 5.92 -24.66 -12.69
N ASN A 515 5.82 -23.74 -11.73
CA ASN A 515 4.57 -23.40 -11.09
C ASN A 515 3.93 -22.19 -11.79
N GLU A 516 2.66 -21.92 -11.51
CA GLU A 516 1.99 -20.74 -12.00
C GLU A 516 2.67 -19.45 -11.46
N PRO A 517 2.78 -18.39 -12.28
CA PRO A 517 3.36 -17.14 -11.83
C PRO A 517 2.72 -16.61 -10.55
N GLY A 518 3.56 -16.26 -9.57
CA GLY A 518 3.11 -15.75 -8.27
C GLY A 518 2.75 -16.82 -7.22
N LYS A 519 2.71 -18.10 -7.56
CA LYS A 519 2.42 -19.17 -6.57
C LYS A 519 3.62 -19.62 -5.74
N GLY A 520 4.82 -19.19 -6.11
CA GLY A 520 6.03 -19.46 -5.34
C GLY A 520 6.48 -20.92 -5.39
N PHE A 521 7.14 -21.34 -4.31
CA PHE A 521 7.67 -22.70 -4.16
C PHE A 521 6.66 -23.62 -3.50
N GLU A 522 6.43 -24.79 -4.13
CA GLU A 522 5.64 -25.88 -3.58
C GLU A 522 6.46 -27.17 -3.53
N PHE A 523 6.42 -27.84 -2.39
CA PHE A 523 7.04 -29.15 -2.21
C PHE A 523 6.00 -30.19 -1.77
N GLU A 524 6.02 -31.33 -2.42
CA GLU A 524 5.14 -32.47 -2.10
C GLU A 524 5.96 -33.76 -2.09
N SER A 525 5.80 -34.55 -1.02
CA SER A 525 6.36 -35.89 -0.97
C SER A 525 5.31 -36.92 -1.42
N LYS A 526 5.62 -37.63 -2.52
CA LYS A 526 4.80 -38.73 -3.07
C LYS A 526 5.47 -40.07 -2.89
N VAL A 527 6.38 -40.23 -1.96
CA VAL A 527 7.11 -41.46 -1.70
C VAL A 527 6.17 -42.52 -1.18
N VAL A 528 6.23 -43.73 -1.78
CA VAL A 528 5.45 -44.90 -1.40
C VAL A 528 6.38 -45.97 -0.81
N GLY A 529 5.90 -46.70 0.18
CA GLY A 529 6.61 -47.84 0.74
C GLY A 529 7.80 -47.53 1.64
N GLY A 530 7.96 -46.26 2.07
CA GLY A 530 9.02 -45.85 3.01
C GLY A 530 10.43 -45.83 2.41
N SER A 531 10.57 -45.69 1.08
CA SER A 531 11.88 -45.57 0.40
C SER A 531 12.68 -44.38 0.87
N VAL A 532 12.03 -43.31 1.34
CA VAL A 532 12.62 -42.26 2.13
C VAL A 532 11.87 -42.15 3.47
N PRO A 533 12.50 -42.49 4.59
CA PRO A 533 11.88 -42.34 5.91
C PRO A 533 11.40 -40.95 6.19
N LYS A 534 10.27 -40.80 6.88
CA LYS A 534 9.67 -39.47 7.20
C LYS A 534 10.60 -38.57 7.97
N GLU A 535 11.50 -39.09 8.78
CA GLU A 535 12.49 -38.35 9.56
C GLU A 535 13.53 -37.65 8.71
N TYR A 536 13.73 -38.06 7.44
CA TYR A 536 14.67 -37.42 6.51
C TYR A 536 14.04 -36.38 5.58
N ILE A 537 12.71 -36.31 5.50
CA ILE A 537 11.98 -35.37 4.66
C ILE A 537 12.29 -33.90 5.05
N PRO A 538 12.38 -33.53 6.35
CA PRO A 538 12.84 -32.18 6.71
C PRO A 538 14.24 -31.84 6.19
N GLY A 539 15.14 -32.82 6.10
CA GLY A 539 16.45 -32.66 5.46
C GLY A 539 16.34 -32.39 3.96
N VAL A 540 15.43 -33.07 3.27
CA VAL A 540 15.14 -32.83 1.84
C VAL A 540 14.63 -31.40 1.65
N GLU A 541 13.65 -30.96 2.41
CA GLU A 541 13.11 -29.59 2.33
C GLU A 541 14.18 -28.53 2.60
N LYS A 542 15.02 -28.76 3.59
CA LYS A 542 16.12 -27.85 3.91
C LYS A 542 17.13 -27.76 2.75
N GLY A 543 17.43 -28.87 2.09
CA GLY A 543 18.28 -28.90 0.91
C GLY A 543 17.68 -28.11 -0.26
N LEU A 544 16.39 -28.29 -0.54
CA LEU A 544 15.66 -27.54 -1.56
C LEU A 544 15.66 -26.04 -1.27
N ASN A 545 15.29 -25.66 -0.05
CA ASN A 545 15.24 -24.25 0.37
C ASN A 545 16.58 -23.55 0.26
N SER A 546 17.69 -24.24 0.49
CA SER A 546 19.03 -23.68 0.35
C SER A 546 19.38 -23.28 -1.09
N VAL A 547 18.79 -23.96 -2.08
CA VAL A 547 18.99 -23.65 -3.52
C VAL A 547 18.08 -22.55 -4.01
N LEU A 548 16.88 -22.40 -3.40
CA LEU A 548 15.93 -21.35 -3.82
C LEU A 548 16.52 -19.94 -3.71
N GLY A 549 17.42 -19.70 -2.78
CA GLY A 549 18.06 -18.40 -2.60
C GLY A 549 19.14 -18.08 -3.65
N SER A 550 19.67 -19.10 -4.35
CA SER A 550 20.75 -18.94 -5.31
C SER A 550 20.61 -19.96 -6.43
N GLY A 551 20.02 -19.54 -7.54
CA GLY A 551 19.76 -20.38 -8.71
C GLY A 551 20.99 -20.68 -9.56
N VAL A 552 20.77 -21.40 -10.65
CA VAL A 552 21.83 -21.96 -11.51
C VAL A 552 22.19 -21.12 -12.72
N VAL A 553 21.43 -20.06 -13.04
CA VAL A 553 21.68 -19.19 -14.20
C VAL A 553 22.72 -18.14 -13.86
N ALA A 554 22.48 -17.34 -12.81
CA ALA A 554 23.36 -16.26 -12.39
C ALA A 554 23.36 -16.06 -10.86
N GLY A 555 22.85 -17.04 -10.10
CA GLY A 555 22.85 -17.02 -8.65
C GLY A 555 21.71 -16.22 -8.01
N PHE A 556 20.68 -15.85 -8.77
CA PHE A 556 19.51 -15.13 -8.24
C PHE A 556 18.45 -16.08 -7.66
N PRO A 557 17.57 -15.57 -6.79
CA PRO A 557 16.50 -16.39 -6.21
C PRO A 557 15.62 -17.06 -7.26
N VAL A 558 15.31 -18.34 -7.02
CA VAL A 558 14.41 -19.13 -7.86
C VAL A 558 12.97 -18.96 -7.39
N VAL A 559 12.07 -18.67 -8.32
CA VAL A 559 10.64 -18.46 -8.07
C VAL A 559 9.77 -19.42 -8.88
N ASP A 560 8.53 -19.61 -8.43
CA ASP A 560 7.48 -20.33 -9.15
C ASP A 560 7.91 -21.72 -9.62
N VAL A 561 8.31 -22.55 -8.68
CA VAL A 561 8.76 -23.93 -8.93
C VAL A 561 8.02 -24.93 -8.03
N LYS A 562 7.66 -26.06 -8.62
CA LYS A 562 7.02 -27.17 -7.95
C LYS A 562 7.95 -28.38 -7.95
N VAL A 563 8.19 -28.96 -6.78
CA VAL A 563 9.06 -30.11 -6.59
C VAL A 563 8.29 -31.25 -5.97
N GLN A 564 8.37 -32.43 -6.58
CA GLN A 564 7.82 -33.65 -6.05
C GLN A 564 8.96 -34.64 -5.78
N LEU A 565 9.05 -35.12 -4.55
CA LEU A 565 9.89 -36.25 -4.18
C LEU A 565 9.09 -37.53 -4.46
N VAL A 566 9.48 -38.28 -5.48
CA VAL A 566 8.71 -39.44 -5.96
C VAL A 566 9.33 -40.77 -5.56
N ASP A 567 10.63 -40.84 -5.32
CA ASP A 567 11.35 -42.05 -4.93
C ASP A 567 12.66 -41.69 -4.23
N GLY A 568 13.32 -42.67 -3.65
CA GLY A 568 14.63 -42.51 -3.03
C GLY A 568 15.14 -43.82 -2.47
N ALA A 569 16.25 -43.76 -1.76
CA ALA A 569 16.80 -44.87 -1.00
C ALA A 569 17.60 -44.36 0.19
N TYR A 570 17.67 -45.14 1.23
CA TYR A 570 18.48 -44.89 2.41
C TYR A 570 19.32 -46.12 2.77
N HIS A 571 20.29 -45.91 3.65
CA HIS A 571 21.12 -46.98 4.22
C HIS A 571 21.02 -46.92 5.74
N ASP A 572 20.80 -48.03 6.39
CA ASP A 572 20.49 -48.12 7.82
C ASP A 572 21.55 -47.45 8.73
N VAL A 573 22.80 -47.41 8.30
CA VAL A 573 23.90 -46.85 9.08
C VAL A 573 24.40 -45.50 8.55
N ASP A 574 24.43 -45.33 7.23
CA ASP A 574 25.08 -44.18 6.58
C ASP A 574 24.12 -43.03 6.17
N SER A 575 22.82 -43.21 6.40
CA SER A 575 21.85 -42.17 6.10
C SER A 575 21.60 -41.25 7.30
N SER A 576 21.42 -39.97 6.99
CA SER A 576 21.11 -38.93 7.96
C SER A 576 20.31 -37.78 7.29
N ALA A 577 19.68 -36.96 8.08
CA ALA A 577 19.05 -35.75 7.53
C ALA A 577 20.03 -34.87 6.75
N LEU A 578 21.29 -34.80 7.20
CA LEU A 578 22.35 -34.04 6.49
C LEU A 578 22.68 -34.68 5.14
N ALA A 579 22.77 -36.02 5.05
CA ALA A 579 23.02 -36.71 3.78
C ALA A 579 21.90 -36.45 2.77
N PHE A 580 20.63 -36.46 3.22
CA PHE A 580 19.49 -36.07 2.38
C PHE A 580 19.45 -34.59 2.02
N GLU A 581 19.88 -33.70 2.92
CA GLU A 581 20.05 -32.27 2.59
C GLU A 581 21.05 -32.07 1.46
N ILE A 582 22.22 -32.70 1.53
CA ILE A 582 23.27 -32.61 0.52
C ILE A 582 22.80 -33.20 -0.82
N ALA A 583 22.20 -34.40 -0.80
CA ALA A 583 21.65 -35.05 -1.98
C ALA A 583 20.56 -34.20 -2.66
N SER A 584 19.66 -33.66 -1.88
CA SER A 584 18.55 -32.83 -2.37
C SER A 584 19.03 -31.51 -2.98
N ARG A 585 20.04 -30.89 -2.36
CA ARG A 585 20.67 -29.68 -2.90
C ARG A 585 21.29 -29.94 -4.28
N ALA A 586 22.06 -31.01 -4.41
CA ALA A 586 22.69 -31.37 -5.67
C ALA A 586 21.66 -31.78 -6.74
N ALA A 587 20.69 -32.59 -6.37
CA ALA A 587 19.63 -33.04 -7.26
C ALA A 587 18.78 -31.87 -7.77
N PHE A 588 18.44 -30.91 -6.90
CA PHE A 588 17.65 -29.76 -7.30
C PHE A 588 18.41 -28.82 -8.24
N ARG A 589 19.68 -28.59 -8.00
CA ARG A 589 20.54 -27.82 -8.94
C ARG A 589 20.60 -28.47 -10.31
N GLU A 590 20.77 -29.78 -10.37
CA GLU A 590 20.75 -30.54 -11.63
C GLU A 590 19.39 -30.45 -12.32
N ALA A 591 18.29 -30.56 -11.57
CA ALA A 591 16.94 -30.42 -12.10
C ALA A 591 16.67 -29.03 -12.68
N LEU A 592 17.12 -27.96 -12.01
CA LEU A 592 17.00 -26.60 -12.50
C LEU A 592 17.77 -26.37 -13.81
N GLN A 593 18.95 -26.98 -13.98
CA GLN A 593 19.72 -26.95 -15.22
C GLN A 593 19.00 -27.73 -16.34
N LYS A 594 18.55 -28.94 -16.07
CA LYS A 594 17.79 -29.78 -17.02
C LYS A 594 16.45 -29.14 -17.41
N GLY A 595 15.80 -28.46 -16.48
CA GLY A 595 14.56 -27.75 -16.69
C GLY A 595 14.70 -26.44 -17.46
N LYS A 596 15.89 -26.12 -17.95
CA LYS A 596 16.22 -24.88 -18.69
C LYS A 596 15.75 -23.65 -17.93
N SER A 597 16.36 -23.40 -16.78
CA SER A 597 16.13 -22.18 -16.02
C SER A 597 16.53 -20.94 -16.82
N VAL A 598 15.73 -19.89 -16.69
CA VAL A 598 15.93 -18.59 -17.35
C VAL A 598 16.01 -17.48 -16.32
N LEU A 599 16.66 -16.39 -16.69
CA LEU A 599 16.71 -15.17 -15.90
C LEU A 599 15.42 -14.38 -16.11
N LEU A 600 14.85 -13.88 -15.02
CA LEU A 600 13.69 -12.99 -15.02
C LEU A 600 14.12 -11.59 -14.62
N GLU A 601 13.63 -10.60 -15.36
CA GLU A 601 13.81 -9.19 -15.06
C GLU A 601 12.48 -8.50 -14.69
N PRO A 602 12.48 -7.53 -13.78
CA PRO A 602 11.28 -6.77 -13.44
C PRO A 602 10.91 -5.83 -14.58
N ILE A 603 9.62 -5.87 -14.94
CA ILE A 603 9.01 -5.00 -15.94
C ILE A 603 8.16 -3.97 -15.23
N MET A 604 8.36 -2.71 -15.61
CA MET A 604 7.65 -1.57 -15.05
C MET A 604 6.54 -1.12 -16.00
N LYS A 605 5.38 -0.82 -15.41
CA LYS A 605 4.32 -0.07 -16.10
C LYS A 605 4.67 1.41 -16.02
N VAL A 606 4.94 2.00 -17.17
CA VAL A 606 5.35 3.41 -17.30
C VAL A 606 4.23 4.19 -17.99
N GLU A 607 3.86 5.32 -17.43
CA GLU A 607 2.99 6.30 -18.06
C GLU A 607 3.73 7.61 -18.19
N VAL A 608 3.81 8.15 -19.40
CA VAL A 608 4.40 9.45 -19.67
C VAL A 608 3.31 10.42 -20.14
N VAL A 609 3.22 11.55 -19.47
CA VAL A 609 2.34 12.66 -19.85
C VAL A 609 3.18 13.75 -20.47
N THR A 610 2.94 14.06 -21.73
CA THR A 610 3.76 15.00 -22.53
C THR A 610 2.90 15.86 -23.45
N PRO A 611 3.32 17.11 -23.73
CA PRO A 611 2.76 17.87 -24.83
C PRO A 611 2.92 17.13 -26.17
N GLU A 612 2.03 17.37 -27.10
CA GLU A 612 2.00 16.70 -28.41
C GLU A 612 3.34 16.78 -29.16
N ASP A 613 4.00 17.93 -29.08
CA ASP A 613 5.29 18.21 -29.75
C ASP A 613 6.38 17.21 -29.40
N TYR A 614 6.36 16.61 -28.22
CA TYR A 614 7.38 15.68 -27.74
C TYR A 614 6.97 14.22 -27.79
N THR A 615 5.75 13.91 -28.22
CA THR A 615 5.21 12.54 -28.22
C THR A 615 6.10 11.58 -29.01
N GLY A 616 6.50 11.96 -30.22
CA GLY A 616 7.38 11.15 -31.06
C GLY A 616 8.75 10.86 -30.41
N SER A 617 9.35 11.87 -29.80
CA SER A 617 10.63 11.72 -29.09
C SER A 617 10.51 10.81 -27.87
N VAL A 618 9.44 10.92 -27.11
CA VAL A 618 9.16 10.05 -25.94
C VAL A 618 8.95 8.62 -26.36
N ILE A 619 8.14 8.36 -27.38
CA ILE A 619 7.92 7.00 -27.92
C ILE A 619 9.22 6.40 -28.44
N GLY A 620 10.02 7.18 -29.18
CA GLY A 620 11.33 6.75 -29.69
C GLY A 620 12.30 6.38 -28.56
N ASP A 621 12.35 7.18 -27.50
CA ASP A 621 13.19 6.90 -26.34
C ASP A 621 12.74 5.65 -25.58
N LEU A 622 11.43 5.51 -25.31
CA LEU A 622 10.88 4.31 -24.66
C LEU A 622 11.17 3.04 -25.46
N ASN A 623 11.03 3.09 -26.79
CA ASN A 623 11.39 1.97 -27.65
C ASN A 623 12.90 1.64 -27.57
N SER A 624 13.76 2.64 -27.52
CA SER A 624 15.21 2.43 -27.35
C SER A 624 15.57 1.76 -26.02
N ARG A 625 14.69 1.90 -25.01
CA ARG A 625 14.80 1.26 -23.69
C ARG A 625 14.15 -0.12 -23.62
N ARG A 626 13.90 -0.75 -24.74
CA ARG A 626 13.18 -2.03 -24.86
C ARG A 626 11.72 -1.94 -24.35
N GLY A 627 11.15 -0.75 -24.34
CA GLY A 627 9.77 -0.53 -23.96
C GLY A 627 8.81 -1.06 -25.01
N GLN A 628 7.69 -1.61 -24.55
CA GLN A 628 6.56 -2.01 -25.38
C GLN A 628 5.44 -1.02 -25.17
N ILE A 629 5.14 -0.20 -26.16
CA ILE A 629 4.05 0.77 -26.08
C ILE A 629 2.73 0.01 -26.07
N GLN A 630 1.93 0.22 -25.02
CA GLN A 630 0.65 -0.44 -24.83
C GLN A 630 -0.51 0.39 -25.37
N GLY A 631 -0.37 1.71 -25.34
CA GLY A 631 -1.41 2.62 -25.82
C GLY A 631 -0.98 4.08 -25.73
N GLN A 632 -1.75 4.90 -26.40
CA GLN A 632 -1.64 6.35 -26.38
C GLN A 632 -3.02 6.92 -26.17
N ASP A 633 -3.15 7.85 -25.26
CA ASP A 633 -4.41 8.52 -24.90
C ASP A 633 -4.21 10.04 -24.86
N MET A 634 -5.29 10.78 -24.79
CA MET A 634 -5.27 12.22 -24.56
C MET A 634 -5.86 12.57 -23.20
N ARG A 635 -5.16 13.42 -22.45
CA ARG A 635 -5.58 13.93 -21.16
C ARG A 635 -5.53 15.46 -21.20
N GLY A 636 -6.66 16.08 -21.46
CA GLY A 636 -6.69 17.52 -21.75
C GLY A 636 -5.89 17.84 -23.03
N ASN A 637 -4.91 18.71 -22.92
CA ASN A 637 -4.02 19.09 -24.03
C ASN A 637 -2.69 18.28 -24.02
N ALA A 638 -2.61 17.24 -23.25
CA ALA A 638 -1.42 16.41 -23.15
C ALA A 638 -1.68 15.01 -23.68
N ASN A 639 -0.67 14.43 -24.34
CA ASN A 639 -0.66 13.04 -24.72
C ASN A 639 -0.16 12.17 -23.56
N VAL A 640 -0.81 11.04 -23.38
CA VAL A 640 -0.46 10.03 -22.38
C VAL A 640 0.03 8.78 -23.10
N ILE A 641 1.25 8.38 -22.83
CA ILE A 641 1.88 7.20 -23.42
C ILE A 641 2.04 6.15 -22.34
N ASN A 642 1.43 4.99 -22.53
CA ASN A 642 1.54 3.84 -21.67
C ASN A 642 2.51 2.81 -22.28
N ALA A 643 3.47 2.35 -21.49
CA ALA A 643 4.46 1.37 -21.93
C ALA A 643 4.83 0.39 -20.81
N MET A 644 5.26 -0.81 -21.22
CA MET A 644 5.93 -1.77 -20.35
C MET A 644 7.43 -1.72 -20.65
N VAL A 645 8.23 -1.36 -19.66
CA VAL A 645 9.68 -1.16 -19.84
C VAL A 645 10.45 -1.90 -18.75
N PRO A 646 11.54 -2.61 -19.11
CA PRO A 646 12.41 -3.23 -18.13
C PRO A 646 13.01 -2.19 -17.17
N LEU A 647 12.99 -2.47 -15.86
CA LEU A 647 13.51 -1.55 -14.85
C LEU A 647 14.97 -1.16 -15.09
N MET A 648 15.80 -2.09 -15.53
CA MET A 648 17.21 -1.81 -15.79
C MET A 648 17.44 -0.70 -16.84
N ASN A 649 16.48 -0.48 -17.72
CA ASN A 649 16.54 0.55 -18.75
C ASN A 649 15.90 1.88 -18.32
N MET A 650 15.32 1.94 -17.12
CA MET A 650 14.63 3.13 -16.62
C MET A 650 15.45 3.96 -15.62
N PHE A 651 16.59 3.47 -15.18
CA PHE A 651 17.46 4.26 -14.29
C PHE A 651 17.85 5.59 -14.93
N GLY A 652 17.68 6.68 -14.16
CA GLY A 652 17.99 8.03 -14.63
C GLY A 652 17.02 8.60 -15.69
N TYR A 653 15.92 7.93 -15.99
CA TYR A 653 14.96 8.35 -17.01
C TYR A 653 14.41 9.77 -16.80
N VAL A 654 14.23 10.20 -15.56
CA VAL A 654 13.76 11.55 -15.24
C VAL A 654 14.59 12.66 -15.89
N ASN A 655 15.90 12.50 -15.90
CA ASN A 655 16.82 13.48 -16.51
C ASN A 655 16.70 13.50 -18.02
N ASN A 656 16.63 12.33 -18.64
CA ASN A 656 16.47 12.21 -20.09
C ASN A 656 15.12 12.76 -20.55
N LEU A 657 14.04 12.47 -19.82
CA LEU A 657 12.71 12.98 -20.13
C LEU A 657 12.65 14.52 -20.00
N ARG A 658 13.26 15.08 -18.95
CA ARG A 658 13.36 16.54 -18.79
C ARG A 658 14.14 17.20 -19.93
N SER A 659 15.25 16.61 -20.34
CA SER A 659 16.06 17.12 -21.44
C SER A 659 15.31 17.12 -22.77
N MET A 660 14.62 16.03 -23.13
CA MET A 660 13.92 15.93 -24.41
C MET A 660 12.61 16.72 -24.46
N SER A 661 11.99 16.98 -23.31
CA SER A 661 10.69 17.68 -23.22
C SER A 661 10.79 19.10 -22.70
N GLN A 662 12.00 19.63 -22.52
CA GLN A 662 12.24 20.94 -21.91
C GLN A 662 11.56 21.10 -20.54
N GLY A 663 11.51 20.02 -19.77
CA GLY A 663 10.88 19.97 -18.47
C GLY A 663 9.35 19.91 -18.47
N ARG A 664 8.71 19.77 -19.65
CA ARG A 664 7.25 19.80 -19.77
C ARG A 664 6.58 18.43 -19.64
N ALA A 665 7.33 17.34 -19.81
CA ALA A 665 6.80 15.99 -19.63
C ALA A 665 7.04 15.50 -18.21
N THR A 666 6.11 14.70 -17.73
CA THR A 666 6.18 13.99 -16.46
C THR A 666 5.96 12.50 -16.70
N PHE A 667 6.45 11.65 -15.80
CA PHE A 667 6.18 10.23 -15.88
C PHE A 667 5.92 9.64 -14.49
N THR A 668 5.21 8.53 -14.51
CA THR A 668 5.05 7.64 -13.35
C THR A 668 5.47 6.25 -13.74
N MET A 669 6.01 5.50 -12.81
CA MET A 669 6.51 4.15 -13.01
C MET A 669 6.16 3.30 -11.80
N GLN A 670 5.65 2.10 -12.05
CA GLN A 670 5.36 1.12 -11.00
C GLN A 670 5.72 -0.28 -11.47
N PHE A 671 6.10 -1.15 -10.53
CA PHE A 671 6.33 -2.55 -10.82
C PHE A 671 5.04 -3.22 -11.32
N ASP A 672 5.13 -3.99 -12.41
CA ASP A 672 4.01 -4.74 -12.96
C ASP A 672 4.22 -6.25 -12.80
N HIS A 673 5.27 -6.80 -13.40
CA HIS A 673 5.57 -8.23 -13.35
C HIS A 673 7.03 -8.54 -13.64
N TYR A 674 7.44 -9.78 -13.42
CA TYR A 674 8.70 -10.34 -13.91
C TYR A 674 8.50 -11.00 -15.26
N ALA A 675 9.40 -10.76 -16.20
CA ALA A 675 9.42 -11.39 -17.51
C ALA A 675 10.80 -11.99 -17.82
N GLU A 676 10.85 -12.95 -18.73
CA GLU A 676 12.10 -13.55 -19.18
C GLU A 676 13.00 -12.50 -19.83
N ALA A 677 14.24 -12.40 -19.34
CA ALA A 677 15.24 -11.53 -19.91
C ALA A 677 15.72 -12.06 -21.27
N PRO A 678 15.92 -11.18 -22.27
CA PRO A 678 16.52 -11.59 -23.56
C PRO A 678 17.89 -12.23 -23.37
N ALA A 679 18.26 -13.08 -24.30
CA ALA A 679 19.53 -13.84 -24.24
C ALA A 679 20.80 -12.96 -24.10
N ASN A 680 20.82 -11.80 -24.75
CA ASN A 680 21.93 -10.84 -24.64
C ASN A 680 22.02 -10.24 -23.24
N VAL A 681 20.87 -9.89 -22.63
CA VAL A 681 20.79 -9.37 -21.26
C VAL A 681 21.19 -10.45 -20.26
N SER A 682 20.67 -11.67 -20.43
CA SER A 682 21.04 -12.81 -19.58
C SER A 682 22.54 -13.10 -19.63
N ALA A 683 23.16 -13.06 -20.81
CA ALA A 683 24.59 -13.26 -20.97
C ALA A 683 25.43 -12.15 -20.30
N GLU A 684 24.98 -10.90 -20.39
CA GLU A 684 25.64 -9.76 -19.74
C GLU A 684 25.57 -9.88 -18.20
N VAL A 685 24.40 -10.21 -17.68
CA VAL A 685 24.18 -10.41 -16.25
C VAL A 685 25.03 -11.58 -15.74
N GLN A 686 25.06 -12.71 -16.45
CA GLN A 686 25.91 -13.85 -16.10
C GLN A 686 27.39 -13.48 -16.02
N LYS A 687 27.89 -12.70 -16.96
CA LYS A 687 29.29 -12.24 -16.94
C LYS A 687 29.58 -11.31 -15.75
N LYS A 688 28.62 -10.54 -15.35
CA LYS A 688 28.79 -9.59 -14.23
C LYS A 688 28.76 -10.25 -12.86
N PHE A 689 28.03 -11.36 -12.72
CA PHE A 689 27.81 -12.06 -11.45
C PHE A 689 28.45 -13.47 -11.43
N ALA A 690 29.20 -13.87 -12.47
CA ALA A 690 30.09 -15.04 -12.50
C ALA A 690 31.46 -14.66 -11.95
#